data_5976efdab4f875259c295cd7f5ec1b1a
#
_entry.id   5976efdab4f875259c295cd7f5ec1b1a
#
_cell.length_a   1.000
_cell.length_b   1.000
_cell.length_c   1.000
_cell.angle_alpha   90.00
_cell.angle_beta   90.00
_cell.angle_gamma   90.00
#
_symmetry.space_group_name_H-M   'P 1'
#
loop_
_entity.id
_entity.type
_entity.pdbx_description
1 polymer ?
#
loop_
_entity_poly.entity_id
_entity_poly.type
_entity_poly.pdbx_seq_one_letter_code
_entity_poly.pdbx_strand_id
1 'polypeptide(L)'
;MTRPNSRRLPAHLRRSRALAALPAALALLPAVHAAPTALPSPAANGRVVSQTFDAAQRVTETHLANGLTILSKEAHAAPVVYFSVWYKVGSRNEISGQTGLSHILEHMMFKGTTDLPPGAIDHLFLTNGGQINAETGSDVTHYHELIASDRLELAARIEADRMENSKFDPTELAHEMTVVRSELEGDNNSPGYDLYTNTFEPAAFEAHPYHWPGIGWKTDVEAVAGNRQVIYDYYKRHYMPNNAVVVMVGDFDTKKAVDICRKYFGVYAPGQLEQHTITPEPPQRGERRVVLQRPGTTGSVLVGYHVPETGAPDHYTLDVLSQILSAGRGARLYQALVEKGLAQSAGGGDEDRRDPYLFVLDATPSANVTNAALEKGLEAEMTRLQTSPVSPEELARAMHQIEADFVYRNDSVSSQAEVLGEYAAIDLPRYNDTYLDKVRAVTAADVQRVARTYFTPANRTVAFFEPQPLPPGAAPPPPPVADNFGAAKPVTDPRQKATLAALDKEFNAATPKTATPAASRPQPTRVVLPNGLTVIVEENHANPTVALTGRVRAGGMYDPASKDGVADLTAAMLSRGTTTQTALQLALGLESVGAGVGIGGGEEEALLSGTSRTENFGLLLSTLADELRHPAFPAAQMERLRAQTLSGLEDARQDTGGTGGAGTQAEIAFAQALYPKGHPYWTPTIDEAEADTKAITRDDLVRFYNTYYRPDTTVLVVVGDVKTADAAKQIEAAFGGWAKPSAPPAPFVIPDVPAPTKTPAPQVIVLPDAPQTSLLFGYNGGLRRSSPDFYAAQIMAYILGGDTFGSRLGKTIRDQNGLAYSVSASLDGRHGSGPFQIFLGTNPKNATRALGLMRQIMAQMRQYGVTDDEISQAKAYLTGEYPLRLETNAGVAGQLEAAEDYDLGLDYIARRAALYNAVTPAEVQAAIQKYLRPGQGVLIIAGAPAQ
;
A
#
# COMPACT_ATOMS: atom_id res chain seq x y z
N MET A 1 -40.95 51.32 -7.55
CA MET A 1 -41.06 52.71 -7.86
C MET A 1 -39.75 53.20 -8.49
N THR A 2 -39.86 53.64 -9.69
CA THR A 2 -39.11 54.58 -10.52
C THR A 2 -37.69 54.24 -10.97
N ARG A 3 -37.58 53.71 -12.16
CA ARG A 3 -36.61 54.15 -13.22
C ARG A 3 -36.99 55.60 -13.66
N PRO A 4 -36.26 56.37 -14.51
CA PRO A 4 -35.11 55.98 -15.40
C PRO A 4 -34.04 57.11 -15.52
N ASN A 5 -32.94 56.93 -16.29
CA ASN A 5 -32.72 57.69 -17.54
C ASN A 5 -31.40 57.36 -18.28
N SER A 6 -31.58 57.11 -19.52
CA SER A 6 -30.71 57.00 -20.68
C SER A 6 -29.91 58.28 -20.99
N ARG A 7 -28.70 58.17 -21.56
CA ARG A 7 -28.21 59.11 -22.61
C ARG A 7 -27.38 58.41 -23.67
N ARG A 8 -27.77 58.76 -24.90
CA ARG A 8 -27.36 58.23 -26.20
C ARG A 8 -26.07 58.90 -26.71
N LEU A 9 -25.40 58.11 -27.58
CA LEU A 9 -24.37 58.52 -28.57
C LEU A 9 -24.71 59.77 -29.41
N PRO A 10 -23.71 60.31 -30.15
CA PRO A 10 -23.95 60.47 -31.58
C PRO A 10 -22.90 59.88 -32.53
N ALA A 11 -23.40 59.39 -33.66
CA ALA A 11 -22.71 58.97 -34.85
C ALA A 11 -22.51 60.24 -35.80
N HIS A 12 -21.52 60.12 -36.67
CA HIS A 12 -21.35 60.67 -38.00
C HIS A 12 -19.86 60.47 -38.38
N LEU A 13 -19.39 60.06 -39.59
CA LEU A 13 -19.88 60.30 -40.97
C LEU A 13 -19.25 59.23 -41.90
N ARG A 14 -20.06 58.75 -42.81
CA ARG A 14 -19.63 58.06 -44.03
C ARG A 14 -19.00 59.06 -45.04
N ARG A 15 -17.99 58.57 -45.78
CA ARG A 15 -17.85 58.94 -47.22
C ARG A 15 -17.09 57.84 -47.99
N SER A 16 -17.76 57.43 -49.04
CA SER A 16 -17.36 56.55 -50.12
C SER A 16 -16.64 57.35 -51.27
N ARG A 17 -15.72 56.61 -51.95
CA ARG A 17 -15.41 56.76 -53.42
C ARG A 17 -14.12 55.97 -53.67
N ALA A 18 -13.94 55.14 -54.55
CA ALA A 18 -14.34 54.82 -55.90
C ALA A 18 -13.08 54.23 -56.61
N LEU A 19 -13.30 53.19 -57.39
CA LEU A 19 -12.44 52.41 -58.25
C LEU A 19 -11.30 53.17 -58.98
N ALA A 20 -10.11 52.54 -59.05
CA ALA A 20 -9.26 52.52 -60.21
C ALA A 20 -8.55 51.14 -60.35
N ALA A 21 -8.85 50.45 -61.42
CA ALA A 21 -8.22 49.16 -61.80
C ALA A 21 -6.98 49.44 -62.63
N LEU A 22 -5.86 48.74 -62.33
CA LEU A 22 -4.74 48.55 -63.26
C LEU A 22 -4.21 47.08 -63.09
N PRO A 23 -3.78 46.43 -64.18
CA PRO A 23 -3.56 45.02 -64.19
C PRO A 23 -2.20 44.61 -63.55
N ALA A 24 -2.24 43.62 -62.58
CA ALA A 24 -1.05 43.02 -62.07
C ALA A 24 -0.66 41.83 -62.93
N ALA A 25 0.55 41.87 -63.47
CA ALA A 25 1.20 40.74 -64.11
C ALA A 25 1.41 39.61 -63.06
N LEU A 26 0.90 38.42 -63.38
CA LEU A 26 1.08 37.18 -62.57
C LEU A 26 2.52 36.68 -62.80
N ALA A 27 3.37 36.92 -61.84
CA ALA A 27 4.63 36.17 -61.72
C ALA A 27 4.34 34.88 -60.95
N LEU A 28 4.30 33.74 -61.66
CA LEU A 28 4.30 32.41 -61.13
C LEU A 28 5.62 32.12 -60.41
N LEU A 29 5.67 32.28 -59.09
CA LEU A 29 6.68 31.63 -58.27
C LEU A 29 6.24 30.15 -58.04
N PRO A 30 7.13 29.17 -58.26
CA PRO A 30 6.75 27.81 -57.95
C PRO A 30 6.58 27.67 -56.43
N ALA A 31 5.37 27.24 -56.02
CA ALA A 31 5.13 26.80 -54.69
C ALA A 31 6.04 25.60 -54.43
N VAL A 32 7.07 25.79 -53.62
CA VAL A 32 7.78 24.68 -53.01
C VAL A 32 6.80 24.02 -52.07
N HIS A 33 6.15 22.98 -52.54
CA HIS A 33 5.50 22.02 -51.67
C HIS A 33 6.64 21.40 -50.86
N ALA A 34 6.82 21.78 -49.58
CA ALA A 34 7.53 20.97 -48.64
C ALA A 34 6.83 19.60 -48.65
N ALA A 35 7.50 18.60 -49.18
CA ALA A 35 7.03 17.24 -49.08
C ALA A 35 6.78 16.97 -47.57
N PRO A 36 5.65 16.32 -47.21
CA PRO A 36 5.48 15.91 -45.82
C PRO A 36 6.72 15.10 -45.47
N THR A 37 7.45 15.55 -44.43
CA THR A 37 8.54 14.78 -43.85
C THR A 37 7.97 13.41 -43.55
N ALA A 38 8.45 12.40 -44.28
CA ALA A 38 8.03 11.02 -44.04
C ALA A 38 8.32 10.73 -42.56
N LEU A 39 7.29 10.26 -41.84
CA LEU A 39 7.45 9.78 -40.47
C LEU A 39 8.63 8.79 -40.46
N PRO A 40 9.58 8.93 -39.52
CA PRO A 40 10.71 8.01 -39.45
C PRO A 40 10.20 6.56 -39.41
N SER A 41 10.88 5.65 -40.09
CA SER A 41 10.49 4.24 -40.08
C SER A 41 10.52 3.69 -38.65
N PRO A 42 9.67 2.74 -38.26
CA PRO A 42 9.66 2.16 -36.90
C PRO A 42 11.05 1.74 -36.40
N ALA A 43 11.90 1.21 -37.29
CA ALA A 43 13.29 0.86 -36.96
C ALA A 43 14.17 2.09 -36.60
N ALA A 44 13.81 3.29 -37.04
CA ALA A 44 14.54 4.52 -36.70
C ALA A 44 14.18 5.03 -35.30
N ASN A 45 12.91 4.91 -34.88
CA ASN A 45 12.43 5.35 -33.57
C ASN A 45 13.06 4.56 -32.41
N GLY A 46 13.23 3.25 -32.58
CA GLY A 46 13.86 2.37 -31.57
C GLY A 46 15.40 2.40 -31.56
N ARG A 47 16.04 3.29 -32.33
CA ARG A 47 17.50 3.42 -32.32
C ARG A 47 17.96 4.04 -31.00
N VAL A 48 18.96 3.40 -30.33
CA VAL A 48 19.62 3.98 -29.18
C VAL A 48 20.40 5.22 -29.58
N VAL A 49 20.10 6.37 -28.99
CA VAL A 49 20.77 7.65 -29.22
C VAL A 49 21.96 7.80 -28.26
N SER A 50 21.75 7.45 -27.01
CA SER A 50 22.80 7.44 -25.98
C SER A 50 22.54 6.33 -24.98
N GLN A 51 23.63 5.84 -24.40
CA GLN A 51 23.59 4.90 -23.26
C GLN A 51 24.75 5.23 -22.33
N THR A 52 24.45 5.43 -21.05
CA THR A 52 25.41 5.76 -20.00
C THR A 52 25.22 4.82 -18.83
N PHE A 53 26.31 4.44 -18.17
CA PHE A 53 26.27 3.66 -16.94
C PHE A 53 26.66 4.53 -15.76
N ASP A 54 25.76 4.64 -14.81
CA ASP A 54 26.03 5.24 -13.52
C ASP A 54 26.60 4.20 -12.56
N ALA A 55 27.87 4.35 -12.22
CA ALA A 55 28.55 3.41 -11.34
C ALA A 55 28.15 3.56 -9.87
N ALA A 56 27.67 4.72 -9.43
CA ALA A 56 27.26 4.95 -8.04
C ALA A 56 25.95 4.25 -7.75
N GLN A 57 24.97 4.36 -8.62
CA GLN A 57 23.67 3.71 -8.50
C GLN A 57 23.58 2.34 -9.18
N ARG A 58 24.60 1.99 -9.99
CA ARG A 58 24.61 0.78 -10.85
C ARG A 58 23.42 0.78 -11.84
N VAL A 59 23.06 1.93 -12.35
CA VAL A 59 21.96 2.14 -13.30
C VAL A 59 22.49 2.37 -14.70
N THR A 60 21.94 1.69 -15.68
CA THR A 60 22.16 2.00 -17.10
C THR A 60 21.00 2.86 -17.58
N GLU A 61 21.31 4.09 -18.00
CA GLU A 61 20.36 5.00 -18.61
C GLU A 61 20.50 4.94 -20.14
N THR A 62 19.41 4.65 -20.84
CA THR A 62 19.34 4.51 -22.30
C THR A 62 18.28 5.43 -22.86
N HIS A 63 18.63 6.24 -23.87
CA HIS A 63 17.68 7.08 -24.61
C HIS A 63 17.44 6.54 -26.00
N LEU A 64 16.17 6.41 -26.38
CA LEU A 64 15.76 6.03 -27.72
C LEU A 64 15.50 7.25 -28.60
N ALA A 65 15.57 7.07 -29.92
CA ALA A 65 15.35 8.15 -30.89
C ALA A 65 13.93 8.73 -30.87
N ASN A 66 12.95 8.00 -30.32
CA ASN A 66 11.60 8.52 -30.09
C ASN A 66 11.46 9.29 -28.77
N GLY A 67 12.55 9.51 -28.04
CA GLY A 67 12.57 10.28 -26.80
C GLY A 67 12.30 9.48 -25.53
N LEU A 68 11.99 8.19 -25.62
CA LEU A 68 11.83 7.33 -24.45
C LEU A 68 13.15 7.21 -23.68
N THR A 69 13.07 7.40 -22.38
CA THR A 69 14.14 7.11 -21.42
C THR A 69 13.93 5.75 -20.79
N ILE A 70 14.96 4.93 -20.70
CA ILE A 70 14.94 3.61 -20.06
C ILE A 70 16.01 3.59 -18.98
N LEU A 71 15.62 3.37 -17.74
CA LEU A 71 16.50 3.12 -16.60
C LEU A 71 16.50 1.63 -16.29
N SER A 72 17.67 1.01 -16.24
CA SER A 72 17.78 -0.42 -15.95
C SER A 72 18.85 -0.69 -14.90
N LYS A 73 18.48 -1.47 -13.86
CA LYS A 73 19.36 -1.86 -12.76
C LYS A 73 19.26 -3.37 -12.52
N GLU A 74 20.39 -4.07 -12.70
CA GLU A 74 20.44 -5.51 -12.46
C GLU A 74 20.53 -5.82 -10.95
N ALA A 75 19.67 -6.71 -10.48
CA ALA A 75 19.62 -7.20 -9.10
C ALA A 75 19.23 -8.70 -9.09
N HIS A 76 20.21 -9.56 -8.83
CA HIS A 76 20.09 -11.01 -9.00
C HIS A 76 19.83 -11.78 -7.70
N ALA A 77 19.39 -11.10 -6.61
CA ALA A 77 19.11 -11.73 -5.33
C ALA A 77 17.85 -12.62 -5.36
N ALA A 78 16.86 -12.23 -6.16
CA ALA A 78 15.63 -12.99 -6.38
C ALA A 78 15.29 -13.02 -7.88
N PRO A 79 14.66 -14.09 -8.41
CA PRO A 79 14.34 -14.22 -9.84
C PRO A 79 13.08 -13.45 -10.21
N VAL A 80 13.05 -12.17 -9.86
CA VAL A 80 11.92 -11.27 -10.08
C VAL A 80 12.38 -10.00 -10.80
N VAL A 81 11.46 -9.33 -11.44
CA VAL A 81 11.66 -8.02 -12.05
C VAL A 81 10.50 -7.11 -11.68
N TYR A 82 10.82 -5.89 -11.26
CA TYR A 82 9.89 -4.78 -11.24
C TYR A 82 10.06 -4.00 -12.54
N PHE A 83 8.99 -3.91 -13.29
CA PHE A 83 8.88 -3.15 -14.53
C PHE A 83 7.87 -2.02 -14.33
N SER A 84 8.21 -0.80 -14.68
CA SER A 84 7.28 0.31 -14.57
C SER A 84 7.42 1.33 -15.68
N VAL A 85 6.31 2.00 -16.00
CA VAL A 85 6.27 3.11 -16.95
C VAL A 85 5.72 4.33 -16.25
N TRP A 86 6.53 5.37 -16.17
CA TRP A 86 6.26 6.64 -15.51
C TRP A 86 5.94 7.71 -16.55
N TYR A 87 4.73 8.23 -16.54
CA TYR A 87 4.32 9.35 -17.37
C TYR A 87 4.46 10.66 -16.58
N LYS A 88 5.12 11.66 -17.19
CA LYS A 88 5.33 13.00 -16.59
C LYS A 88 4.05 13.83 -16.65
N VAL A 89 2.99 13.29 -16.07
CA VAL A 89 1.66 13.88 -16.03
C VAL A 89 0.90 13.39 -14.80
N GLY A 90 0.26 14.31 -14.09
CA GLY A 90 -0.60 14.05 -12.95
C GLY A 90 -1.65 15.13 -12.83
N SER A 91 -2.33 15.23 -11.68
CA SER A 91 -3.44 16.17 -11.49
C SER A 91 -3.03 17.63 -11.70
N ARG A 92 -1.77 18.01 -11.46
CA ARG A 92 -1.27 19.38 -11.73
C ARG A 92 -1.35 19.78 -13.22
N ASN A 93 -1.44 18.82 -14.13
CA ASN A 93 -1.51 19.08 -15.57
C ASN A 93 -2.95 19.29 -16.07
N GLU A 94 -3.92 19.13 -15.19
CA GLU A 94 -5.34 19.31 -15.47
C GLU A 94 -5.74 20.79 -15.46
N ILE A 95 -6.97 21.06 -15.83
CA ILE A 95 -7.53 22.42 -15.83
C ILE A 95 -8.84 22.45 -15.04
N SER A 96 -9.17 23.59 -14.45
CA SER A 96 -10.43 23.81 -13.76
C SER A 96 -11.63 23.43 -14.66
N GLY A 97 -12.58 22.69 -14.10
CA GLY A 97 -13.73 22.13 -14.82
C GLY A 97 -13.46 20.75 -15.46
N GLN A 98 -12.23 20.24 -15.37
CA GLN A 98 -11.81 18.93 -15.89
C GLN A 98 -10.83 18.23 -14.94
N THR A 99 -10.94 18.47 -13.63
CA THR A 99 -10.11 17.80 -12.63
C THR A 99 -10.51 16.33 -12.49
N GLY A 100 -9.54 15.46 -12.16
CA GLY A 100 -9.70 14.01 -12.07
C GLY A 100 -9.45 13.27 -13.40
N LEU A 101 -9.07 13.96 -14.48
CA LEU A 101 -8.78 13.33 -15.77
C LEU A 101 -7.62 12.33 -15.71
N SER A 102 -6.56 12.64 -14.96
CA SER A 102 -5.39 11.76 -14.82
C SER A 102 -5.77 10.45 -14.14
N HIS A 103 -6.57 10.52 -13.07
CA HIS A 103 -7.04 9.36 -12.34
C HIS A 103 -8.06 8.53 -13.14
N ILE A 104 -9.03 9.16 -13.80
CA ILE A 104 -9.96 8.45 -14.70
C ILE A 104 -9.19 7.75 -15.82
N LEU A 105 -8.17 8.40 -16.37
CA LEU A 105 -7.32 7.81 -17.41
C LEU A 105 -6.55 6.60 -16.88
N GLU A 106 -6.00 6.67 -15.66
CA GLU A 106 -5.35 5.54 -15.01
C GLU A 106 -6.25 4.31 -15.01
N HIS A 107 -7.49 4.43 -14.50
CA HIS A 107 -8.48 3.34 -14.49
C HIS A 107 -8.77 2.80 -15.89
N MET A 108 -8.93 3.68 -16.86
CA MET A 108 -9.27 3.29 -18.22
C MET A 108 -8.14 2.57 -18.95
N MET A 109 -6.89 2.72 -18.52
CA MET A 109 -5.74 2.01 -19.09
C MET A 109 -5.78 0.49 -18.84
N PHE A 110 -6.57 0.02 -17.89
CA PHE A 110 -6.81 -1.41 -17.61
C PHE A 110 -7.96 -2.00 -18.44
N LYS A 111 -8.76 -1.17 -19.14
CA LYS A 111 -9.99 -1.59 -19.80
C LYS A 111 -9.82 -2.00 -21.26
N GLY A 112 -8.62 -2.45 -21.61
CA GLY A 112 -8.31 -3.06 -22.90
C GLY A 112 -7.82 -2.10 -23.97
N THR A 113 -7.23 -2.71 -25.00
CA THR A 113 -6.61 -2.03 -26.14
C THR A 113 -7.28 -2.45 -27.45
N THR A 114 -6.71 -2.01 -28.57
CA THR A 114 -7.16 -2.54 -29.89
C THR A 114 -6.88 -4.05 -30.03
N ASP A 115 -5.88 -4.56 -29.35
CA ASP A 115 -5.43 -5.94 -29.47
C ASP A 115 -5.83 -6.81 -28.27
N LEU A 116 -6.09 -6.23 -27.11
CA LEU A 116 -6.48 -6.92 -25.89
C LEU A 116 -7.91 -6.54 -25.47
N PRO A 117 -8.78 -7.51 -25.18
CA PRO A 117 -10.12 -7.24 -24.65
C PRO A 117 -10.04 -6.74 -23.20
N PRO A 118 -11.13 -6.11 -22.70
CA PRO A 118 -11.25 -5.80 -21.27
C PRO A 118 -11.01 -7.04 -20.40
N GLY A 119 -10.29 -6.87 -19.29
CA GLY A 119 -9.90 -7.95 -18.37
C GLY A 119 -8.75 -8.84 -18.84
N ALA A 120 -8.23 -8.68 -20.07
CA ALA A 120 -7.13 -9.48 -20.57
C ALA A 120 -5.79 -9.13 -19.91
N ILE A 121 -5.58 -7.87 -19.58
CA ILE A 121 -4.36 -7.39 -18.91
C ILE A 121 -4.23 -8.08 -17.55
N ASP A 122 -5.25 -7.95 -16.70
CA ASP A 122 -5.30 -8.61 -15.40
C ASP A 122 -5.14 -10.13 -15.52
N HIS A 123 -5.89 -10.76 -16.46
CA HIS A 123 -5.78 -12.19 -16.72
C HIS A 123 -4.34 -12.63 -17.03
N LEU A 124 -3.63 -11.92 -17.89
CA LEU A 124 -2.27 -12.26 -18.29
C LEU A 124 -1.28 -12.15 -17.13
N PHE A 125 -1.36 -11.11 -16.31
CA PHE A 125 -0.48 -10.96 -15.15
C PHE A 125 -0.81 -11.99 -14.08
N LEU A 126 -2.06 -12.17 -13.72
CA LEU A 126 -2.49 -13.12 -12.69
C LEU A 126 -2.13 -14.56 -13.06
N THR A 127 -2.37 -14.97 -14.30
CA THR A 127 -2.03 -16.33 -14.75
C THR A 127 -0.52 -16.58 -14.84
N ASN A 128 0.29 -15.54 -14.81
CA ASN A 128 1.75 -15.62 -14.74
C ASN A 128 2.31 -15.32 -13.34
N GLY A 129 1.45 -15.20 -12.30
CA GLY A 129 1.86 -14.97 -10.93
C GLY A 129 2.40 -13.56 -10.68
N GLY A 130 2.13 -12.61 -11.56
CA GLY A 130 2.52 -11.22 -11.43
C GLY A 130 1.51 -10.41 -10.62
N GLN A 131 1.99 -9.30 -10.09
CA GLN A 131 1.20 -8.21 -9.52
C GLN A 131 1.24 -7.04 -10.48
N ILE A 132 0.12 -6.35 -10.65
CA ILE A 132 0.01 -5.17 -11.49
C ILE A 132 -0.81 -4.11 -10.75
N ASN A 133 -0.36 -2.88 -10.79
CA ASN A 133 -1.10 -1.74 -10.25
C ASN A 133 -0.70 -0.45 -10.99
N ALA A 134 -1.32 0.66 -10.60
CA ALA A 134 -0.96 2.00 -11.04
C ALA A 134 -1.27 3.01 -9.93
N GLU A 135 -0.67 4.17 -10.02
CA GLU A 135 -0.91 5.28 -9.10
C GLU A 135 -0.88 6.60 -9.84
N THR A 136 -1.81 7.49 -9.49
CA THR A 136 -1.88 8.87 -9.99
C THR A 136 -1.60 9.84 -8.85
N GLY A 137 -0.44 10.48 -8.92
CA GLY A 137 -0.08 11.59 -8.04
C GLY A 137 -0.36 12.96 -8.66
N SER A 138 0.08 14.01 -7.96
CA SER A 138 -0.04 15.37 -8.48
C SER A 138 0.87 15.60 -9.71
N ASP A 139 2.06 15.05 -9.73
CA ASP A 139 3.09 15.32 -10.75
C ASP A 139 3.23 14.21 -11.79
N VAL A 140 2.91 12.98 -11.43
CA VAL A 140 3.17 11.79 -12.23
C VAL A 140 2.01 10.80 -12.15
N THR A 141 1.87 9.99 -13.21
CA THR A 141 1.06 8.77 -13.21
C THR A 141 1.96 7.62 -13.62
N HIS A 142 2.01 6.55 -12.84
CA HIS A 142 2.84 5.41 -13.19
C HIS A 142 2.07 4.10 -13.11
N TYR A 143 2.51 3.15 -13.93
CA TYR A 143 2.00 1.78 -14.01
C TYR A 143 3.14 0.86 -13.72
N HIS A 144 2.89 -0.17 -12.92
CA HIS A 144 3.97 -1.05 -12.48
C HIS A 144 3.54 -2.51 -12.37
N GLU A 145 4.48 -3.38 -12.62
CA GLU A 145 4.36 -4.82 -12.54
C GLU A 145 5.54 -5.42 -11.78
N LEU A 146 5.22 -6.22 -10.78
CA LEU A 146 6.18 -7.10 -10.14
C LEU A 146 5.92 -8.54 -10.59
N ILE A 147 6.87 -9.15 -11.30
CA ILE A 147 6.66 -10.44 -11.96
C ILE A 147 7.95 -11.26 -11.99
N ALA A 148 7.85 -12.57 -12.21
CA ALA A 148 9.01 -13.42 -12.41
C ALA A 148 9.87 -12.93 -13.60
N SER A 149 11.20 -12.97 -13.45
CA SER A 149 12.15 -12.38 -14.41
C SER A 149 12.05 -12.93 -15.84
N ASP A 150 11.60 -14.19 -16.03
CA ASP A 150 11.36 -14.79 -17.34
C ASP A 150 10.06 -14.29 -18.02
N ARG A 151 9.33 -13.38 -17.36
CA ARG A 151 8.10 -12.72 -17.84
C ARG A 151 8.29 -11.24 -18.16
N LEU A 152 9.51 -10.71 -18.08
CA LEU A 152 9.82 -9.31 -18.42
C LEU A 152 9.25 -8.90 -19.79
N GLU A 153 9.29 -9.77 -20.78
CA GLU A 153 8.80 -9.48 -22.13
C GLU A 153 7.27 -9.29 -22.15
N LEU A 154 6.52 -10.00 -21.28
CA LEU A 154 5.07 -9.82 -21.14
C LEU A 154 4.75 -8.41 -20.61
N ALA A 155 5.41 -7.98 -19.55
CA ALA A 155 5.23 -6.63 -18.99
C ALA A 155 5.52 -5.55 -20.02
N ALA A 156 6.69 -5.59 -20.65
CA ALA A 156 7.08 -4.61 -21.67
C ALA A 156 6.13 -4.56 -22.88
N ARG A 157 5.56 -5.70 -23.29
CA ARG A 157 4.61 -5.77 -24.39
C ARG A 157 3.27 -5.16 -24.05
N ILE A 158 2.74 -5.43 -22.85
CA ILE A 158 1.45 -4.91 -22.40
C ILE A 158 1.55 -3.39 -22.18
N GLU A 159 2.62 -2.94 -21.53
CA GLU A 159 2.85 -1.52 -21.27
C GLU A 159 3.00 -0.71 -22.56
N ALA A 160 3.74 -1.22 -23.51
CA ALA A 160 3.89 -0.58 -24.81
C ALA A 160 2.55 -0.54 -25.58
N ASP A 161 1.74 -1.62 -25.51
CA ASP A 161 0.45 -1.66 -26.20
C ASP A 161 -0.51 -0.64 -25.60
N ARG A 162 -0.63 -0.58 -24.27
CA ARG A 162 -1.53 0.39 -23.62
C ARG A 162 -1.06 1.84 -23.72
N MET A 163 0.23 2.12 -23.91
CA MET A 163 0.74 3.47 -24.17
C MET A 163 0.12 4.08 -25.44
N GLU A 164 -0.14 3.32 -26.50
CA GLU A 164 -0.59 3.84 -27.80
C GLU A 164 -1.98 3.38 -28.21
N ASN A 165 -2.43 2.21 -27.76
CA ASN A 165 -3.57 1.50 -28.35
C ASN A 165 -4.77 1.34 -27.41
N SER A 166 -4.78 2.00 -26.23
CA SER A 166 -5.94 1.98 -25.32
C SER A 166 -7.20 2.53 -25.98
N LYS A 167 -8.34 1.84 -25.79
CA LYS A 167 -9.56 2.07 -26.57
C LYS A 167 -10.55 3.02 -25.94
N PHE A 168 -10.64 3.02 -24.62
CA PHE A 168 -11.68 3.76 -23.87
C PHE A 168 -13.08 3.46 -24.40
N ASP A 169 -13.48 2.18 -24.41
CA ASP A 169 -14.82 1.78 -24.83
C ASP A 169 -15.87 2.53 -23.99
N PRO A 170 -16.91 3.12 -24.61
CA PRO A 170 -17.92 3.86 -23.86
C PRO A 170 -18.68 3.02 -22.81
N THR A 171 -18.81 1.71 -23.03
CA THR A 171 -19.45 0.83 -22.06
C THR A 171 -18.53 0.61 -20.85
N GLU A 172 -17.26 0.32 -21.11
CA GLU A 172 -16.25 0.16 -20.05
C GLU A 172 -16.07 1.47 -19.27
N LEU A 173 -16.05 2.62 -19.94
CA LEU A 173 -16.01 3.92 -19.29
C LEU A 173 -17.21 4.13 -18.35
N ALA A 174 -18.42 3.81 -18.78
CA ALA A 174 -19.60 3.95 -17.95
C ALA A 174 -19.56 3.03 -16.71
N HIS A 175 -19.01 1.82 -16.87
CA HIS A 175 -18.77 0.91 -15.74
C HIS A 175 -17.72 1.47 -14.77
N GLU A 176 -16.58 1.90 -15.31
CA GLU A 176 -15.47 2.37 -14.47
C GLU A 176 -15.78 3.66 -13.74
N MET A 177 -16.54 4.55 -14.37
CA MET A 177 -17.00 5.78 -13.70
C MET A 177 -17.84 5.53 -12.45
N THR A 178 -18.41 4.34 -12.29
CA THR A 178 -19.05 4.01 -11.01
C THR A 178 -18.03 3.58 -9.95
N VAL A 179 -16.97 2.91 -10.36
CA VAL A 179 -15.85 2.60 -9.46
C VAL A 179 -15.21 3.89 -8.97
N VAL A 180 -14.86 4.80 -9.89
CA VAL A 180 -14.28 6.12 -9.57
C VAL A 180 -15.19 6.95 -8.66
N ARG A 181 -16.52 6.95 -8.91
CA ARG A 181 -17.48 7.63 -8.02
C ARG A 181 -17.52 7.01 -6.63
N SER A 182 -17.49 5.68 -6.54
CA SER A 182 -17.52 4.98 -5.26
C SER A 182 -16.26 5.26 -4.44
N GLU A 183 -15.11 5.34 -5.11
CA GLU A 183 -13.85 5.73 -4.51
C GLU A 183 -13.87 7.18 -4.03
N LEU A 184 -14.23 8.12 -4.89
CA LEU A 184 -14.39 9.53 -4.54
C LEU A 184 -15.34 9.75 -3.35
N GLU A 185 -16.42 8.98 -3.27
CA GLU A 185 -17.36 9.07 -2.13
C GLU A 185 -16.77 8.40 -0.87
N GLY A 186 -15.99 7.33 -1.01
CA GLY A 186 -15.24 6.71 0.07
C GLY A 186 -14.24 7.68 0.68
N ASP A 187 -13.44 8.32 -0.16
CA ASP A 187 -12.44 9.31 0.22
C ASP A 187 -13.06 10.52 0.90
N ASN A 188 -14.10 11.10 0.28
CA ASN A 188 -14.82 12.24 0.85
C ASN A 188 -15.54 11.91 2.15
N ASN A 189 -15.84 10.64 2.43
CA ASN A 189 -16.39 10.20 3.70
C ASN A 189 -15.35 9.96 4.78
N SER A 190 -14.07 9.85 4.41
CA SER A 190 -12.96 9.80 5.36
C SER A 190 -12.67 11.20 5.92
N PRO A 191 -12.84 11.44 7.25
CA PRO A 191 -12.59 12.76 7.82
C PRO A 191 -11.15 13.25 7.63
N GLY A 192 -10.17 12.35 7.64
CA GLY A 192 -8.76 12.69 7.43
C GLY A 192 -8.49 13.15 6.01
N TYR A 193 -8.98 12.42 5.00
CA TYR A 193 -8.85 12.79 3.60
C TYR A 193 -9.58 14.11 3.30
N ASP A 194 -10.82 14.25 3.77
CA ASP A 194 -11.61 15.46 3.56
C ASP A 194 -10.97 16.69 4.21
N LEU A 195 -10.36 16.52 5.40
CA LEU A 195 -9.60 17.59 6.04
C LEU A 195 -8.36 17.97 5.23
N TYR A 196 -7.55 16.97 4.81
CA TYR A 196 -6.29 17.23 4.13
C TYR A 196 -6.53 17.72 2.71
N THR A 197 -7.19 16.90 1.89
CA THR A 197 -7.24 17.09 0.43
C THR A 197 -8.35 18.06 -0.01
N ASN A 198 -9.53 18.03 0.64
CA ASN A 198 -10.65 18.88 0.22
C ASN A 198 -10.75 20.20 0.98
N THR A 199 -10.04 20.33 2.11
CA THR A 199 -10.17 21.51 2.97
C THR A 199 -8.85 22.25 3.15
N PHE A 200 -7.77 21.55 3.49
CA PHE A 200 -6.48 22.16 3.83
C PHE A 200 -5.67 22.56 2.59
N GLU A 201 -5.45 21.67 1.63
CA GLU A 201 -4.73 22.01 0.40
C GLU A 201 -5.39 23.15 -0.39
N PRO A 202 -6.73 23.16 -0.61
CA PRO A 202 -7.41 24.29 -1.26
C PRO A 202 -7.31 25.61 -0.49
N ALA A 203 -7.13 25.57 0.82
CA ALA A 203 -6.89 26.76 1.61
C ALA A 203 -5.42 27.21 1.54
N ALA A 204 -4.48 26.28 1.39
CA ALA A 204 -3.05 26.58 1.29
C ALA A 204 -2.66 27.15 -0.08
N PHE A 205 -3.25 26.68 -1.17
CA PHE A 205 -2.94 27.09 -2.53
C PHE A 205 -4.06 27.94 -3.15
N GLU A 206 -3.72 29.09 -3.71
CA GLU A 206 -4.68 29.99 -4.41
C GLU A 206 -4.62 29.84 -5.93
N ALA A 207 -3.44 29.62 -6.48
CA ALA A 207 -3.19 29.69 -7.92
C ALA A 207 -2.57 28.42 -8.49
N HIS A 208 -1.75 27.71 -7.73
CA HIS A 208 -1.11 26.51 -8.19
C HIS A 208 -2.10 25.32 -8.24
N PRO A 209 -2.05 24.45 -9.26
CA PRO A 209 -2.92 23.28 -9.39
C PRO A 209 -2.87 22.27 -8.22
N TYR A 210 -1.93 22.34 -7.32
CA TYR A 210 -1.93 21.53 -6.09
C TYR A 210 -3.11 21.84 -5.14
N HIS A 211 -3.99 22.76 -5.49
CA HIS A 211 -5.18 23.06 -4.70
C HIS A 211 -6.38 22.15 -4.99
N TRP A 212 -6.33 21.26 -5.99
CA TRP A 212 -7.42 20.31 -6.22
C TRP A 212 -7.02 18.86 -5.94
N PRO A 213 -7.98 18.01 -5.53
CA PRO A 213 -7.74 16.60 -5.28
C PRO A 213 -7.18 15.87 -6.50
N GLY A 214 -6.29 14.90 -6.28
CA GLY A 214 -5.79 14.02 -7.34
C GLY A 214 -6.92 13.28 -8.07
N ILE A 215 -7.94 12.83 -7.32
CA ILE A 215 -9.14 12.19 -7.86
C ILE A 215 -10.10 13.18 -8.55
N GLY A 216 -9.91 14.49 -8.36
CA GLY A 216 -10.71 15.56 -8.91
C GLY A 216 -11.90 15.97 -8.06
N TRP A 217 -12.44 17.15 -8.36
CA TRP A 217 -13.69 17.62 -7.76
C TRP A 217 -14.88 16.82 -8.27
N LYS A 218 -15.81 16.44 -7.40
CA LYS A 218 -17.00 15.66 -7.76
C LYS A 218 -17.75 16.22 -8.98
N THR A 219 -17.93 17.54 -9.06
CA THR A 219 -18.60 18.20 -10.17
C THR A 219 -17.85 18.06 -11.50
N ASP A 220 -16.54 18.09 -11.46
CA ASP A 220 -15.68 17.96 -12.65
C ASP A 220 -15.63 16.51 -13.13
N VAL A 221 -15.47 15.56 -12.20
CA VAL A 221 -15.53 14.12 -12.47
C VAL A 221 -16.85 13.75 -13.14
N GLU A 222 -17.99 14.29 -12.63
CA GLU A 222 -19.31 14.07 -13.26
C GLU A 222 -19.42 14.70 -14.66
N ALA A 223 -18.82 15.86 -14.86
CA ALA A 223 -18.81 16.51 -16.17
C ALA A 223 -17.97 15.75 -17.20
N VAL A 224 -16.83 15.18 -16.76
CA VAL A 224 -15.92 14.40 -17.60
C VAL A 224 -16.48 13.01 -17.89
N ALA A 225 -17.18 12.38 -16.94
CA ALA A 225 -17.74 11.03 -17.04
C ALA A 225 -18.54 10.75 -18.32
N GLY A 226 -19.28 11.76 -18.80
CA GLY A 226 -20.08 11.66 -20.02
C GLY A 226 -19.32 11.96 -21.32
N ASN A 227 -18.06 12.33 -21.27
CA ASN A 227 -17.30 12.84 -22.40
C ASN A 227 -16.00 12.05 -22.68
N ARG A 228 -16.17 10.85 -23.25
CA ARG A 228 -15.04 10.00 -23.66
C ARG A 228 -13.97 10.74 -24.47
N GLN A 229 -14.37 11.71 -25.31
CA GLN A 229 -13.43 12.39 -26.20
C GLN A 229 -12.42 13.24 -25.41
N VAL A 230 -12.84 13.89 -24.35
CA VAL A 230 -11.95 14.67 -23.47
C VAL A 230 -10.88 13.77 -22.85
N ILE A 231 -11.29 12.59 -22.35
CA ILE A 231 -10.37 11.61 -21.76
C ILE A 231 -9.39 11.09 -22.82
N TYR A 232 -9.91 10.75 -24.01
CA TYR A 232 -9.09 10.25 -25.12
C TYR A 232 -8.09 11.30 -25.62
N ASP A 233 -8.51 12.58 -25.72
CA ASP A 233 -7.62 13.67 -26.12
C ASP A 233 -6.54 13.93 -25.08
N TYR A 234 -6.87 13.79 -23.77
CA TYR A 234 -5.91 13.88 -22.69
C TYR A 234 -4.86 12.75 -22.78
N TYR A 235 -5.30 11.51 -22.98
CA TYR A 235 -4.43 10.37 -23.22
C TYR A 235 -3.46 10.62 -24.37
N LYS A 236 -3.95 11.03 -25.54
CA LYS A 236 -3.09 11.26 -26.73
C LYS A 236 -2.13 12.44 -26.58
N ARG A 237 -2.41 13.38 -25.66
CA ARG A 237 -1.51 14.50 -25.36
C ARG A 237 -0.38 14.15 -24.41
N HIS A 238 -0.60 13.20 -23.51
CA HIS A 238 0.33 12.94 -22.40
C HIS A 238 0.99 11.58 -22.47
N TYR A 239 0.32 10.54 -22.99
CA TYR A 239 0.82 9.18 -23.05
C TYR A 239 1.58 8.93 -24.35
N MET A 240 2.88 9.20 -24.32
CA MET A 240 3.76 9.10 -25.49
C MET A 240 5.20 8.82 -25.08
N PRO A 241 6.04 8.22 -25.95
CA PRO A 241 7.39 7.81 -25.57
C PRO A 241 8.26 8.93 -24.98
N ASN A 242 8.20 10.13 -25.57
CA ASN A 242 9.02 11.27 -25.11
C ASN A 242 8.48 12.00 -23.87
N ASN A 243 7.36 11.53 -23.30
CA ASN A 243 6.82 11.96 -22.01
C ASN A 243 6.86 10.84 -20.97
N ALA A 244 7.61 9.76 -21.24
CA ALA A 244 7.64 8.59 -20.41
C ALA A 244 9.06 8.16 -20.03
N VAL A 245 9.17 7.54 -18.86
CA VAL A 245 10.37 6.85 -18.38
C VAL A 245 10.01 5.41 -18.10
N VAL A 246 10.71 4.45 -18.70
CA VAL A 246 10.63 3.03 -18.35
C VAL A 246 11.68 2.75 -17.30
N VAL A 247 11.30 2.12 -16.19
CA VAL A 247 12.23 1.69 -15.15
C VAL A 247 12.14 0.17 -14.99
N MET A 248 13.29 -0.47 -14.93
CA MET A 248 13.39 -1.92 -14.71
C MET A 248 14.45 -2.19 -13.64
N VAL A 249 14.08 -2.89 -12.60
CA VAL A 249 15.01 -3.36 -11.57
C VAL A 249 14.76 -4.84 -11.33
N GLY A 250 15.81 -5.67 -11.34
CA GLY A 250 15.63 -7.10 -11.05
C GLY A 250 16.62 -8.01 -11.76
N ASP A 251 16.23 -9.29 -11.86
CA ASP A 251 17.08 -10.36 -12.39
C ASP A 251 16.96 -10.46 -13.92
N PHE A 252 17.72 -9.64 -14.61
CA PHE A 252 17.80 -9.65 -16.07
C PHE A 252 19.20 -9.27 -16.57
N ASP A 253 19.47 -9.48 -17.84
CA ASP A 253 20.60 -8.90 -18.56
C ASP A 253 20.17 -7.58 -19.19
N THR A 254 20.84 -6.49 -18.85
CA THR A 254 20.48 -5.12 -19.28
C THR A 254 20.35 -4.99 -20.80
N LYS A 255 21.26 -5.62 -21.57
CA LYS A 255 21.21 -5.55 -23.03
C LYS A 255 19.94 -6.18 -23.58
N LYS A 256 19.57 -7.37 -23.07
CA LYS A 256 18.34 -8.05 -23.49
C LYS A 256 17.10 -7.26 -23.09
N ALA A 257 17.06 -6.71 -21.88
CA ALA A 257 15.94 -5.91 -21.40
C ALA A 257 15.73 -4.65 -22.24
N VAL A 258 16.82 -3.93 -22.57
CA VAL A 258 16.78 -2.77 -23.48
C VAL A 258 16.33 -3.18 -24.88
N ASP A 259 16.79 -4.33 -25.41
CA ASP A 259 16.38 -4.82 -26.72
C ASP A 259 14.87 -5.20 -26.73
N ILE A 260 14.31 -5.69 -25.64
CA ILE A 260 12.86 -5.92 -25.45
C ILE A 260 12.11 -4.57 -25.49
N CYS A 261 12.52 -3.58 -24.70
CA CYS A 261 11.92 -2.25 -24.75
C CYS A 261 11.97 -1.63 -26.16
N ARG A 262 13.11 -1.74 -26.84
CA ARG A 262 13.25 -1.27 -28.23
C ARG A 262 12.30 -1.97 -29.19
N LYS A 263 12.05 -3.25 -29.00
CA LYS A 263 11.14 -4.05 -29.82
C LYS A 263 9.69 -3.54 -29.72
N TYR A 264 9.22 -3.23 -28.51
CA TYR A 264 7.84 -2.90 -28.27
C TYR A 264 7.57 -1.39 -28.25
N PHE A 265 8.35 -0.58 -27.56
CA PHE A 265 8.17 0.88 -27.49
C PHE A 265 8.83 1.62 -28.66
N GLY A 266 9.87 1.04 -29.27
CA GLY A 266 10.61 1.68 -30.34
C GLY A 266 9.86 1.76 -31.67
N VAL A 267 8.68 1.18 -31.78
CA VAL A 267 7.80 1.29 -32.98
C VAL A 267 6.98 2.57 -32.96
N TYR A 268 6.80 3.21 -31.80
CA TYR A 268 5.98 4.40 -31.65
C TYR A 268 6.78 5.68 -31.92
N ALA A 269 6.14 6.64 -32.56
CA ALA A 269 6.73 7.95 -32.83
C ALA A 269 6.70 8.83 -31.57
N PRO A 270 7.61 9.79 -31.43
CA PRO A 270 7.48 10.82 -30.40
C PRO A 270 6.24 11.68 -30.66
N GLY A 271 5.56 12.08 -29.62
CA GLY A 271 4.46 13.02 -29.68
C GLY A 271 4.91 14.47 -29.57
N GLN A 272 3.97 15.38 -29.76
CA GLN A 272 4.21 16.80 -29.56
C GLN A 272 3.88 17.15 -28.10
N LEU A 273 4.94 17.46 -27.34
CA LEU A 273 4.76 17.92 -25.95
C LEU A 273 4.14 19.32 -25.96
N GLU A 274 2.97 19.45 -25.35
CA GLU A 274 2.38 20.77 -25.09
C GLU A 274 3.13 21.43 -23.92
N GLN A 275 3.60 22.66 -24.13
CA GLN A 275 4.14 23.47 -23.04
C GLN A 275 2.96 24.01 -22.22
N HIS A 276 2.57 23.29 -21.18
CA HIS A 276 1.59 23.79 -20.23
C HIS A 276 2.29 24.69 -19.19
N THR A 277 1.94 25.97 -19.18
CA THR A 277 2.48 26.90 -18.16
C THR A 277 1.66 26.73 -16.89
N ILE A 278 2.28 26.14 -15.87
CA ILE A 278 1.70 26.09 -14.53
C ILE A 278 1.87 27.45 -13.86
N THR A 279 0.79 28.00 -13.33
CA THR A 279 0.85 29.27 -12.56
C THR A 279 1.52 28.97 -11.21
N PRO A 280 2.67 29.58 -10.88
CA PRO A 280 3.28 29.38 -9.59
C PRO A 280 2.42 29.97 -8.46
N GLU A 281 2.45 29.32 -7.29
CA GLU A 281 1.77 29.86 -6.11
C GLU A 281 2.39 31.19 -5.68
N PRO A 282 1.59 32.26 -5.49
CA PRO A 282 2.11 33.52 -4.99
C PRO A 282 2.52 33.38 -3.51
N PRO A 283 3.55 34.12 -3.06
CA PRO A 283 3.94 34.09 -1.65
C PRO A 283 2.79 34.43 -0.71
N GLN A 284 2.50 33.57 0.24
CA GLN A 284 1.50 33.79 1.27
C GLN A 284 1.89 35.00 2.14
N ARG A 285 0.93 35.86 2.48
CA ARG A 285 1.17 37.15 3.21
C ARG A 285 0.44 37.24 4.53
N GLY A 286 -0.18 36.18 4.98
CA GLY A 286 -0.90 36.12 6.25
C GLY A 286 -1.38 34.72 6.53
N GLU A 287 -1.60 34.41 7.80
CA GLU A 287 -2.14 33.10 8.20
C GLU A 287 -3.50 32.86 7.53
N ARG A 288 -3.69 31.63 7.06
CA ARG A 288 -4.97 31.09 6.60
C ARG A 288 -5.46 30.08 7.61
N ARG A 289 -6.78 30.05 7.85
CA ARG A 289 -7.37 29.16 8.84
C ARG A 289 -8.70 28.63 8.35
N VAL A 290 -8.87 27.31 8.42
CA VAL A 290 -10.10 26.62 8.03
C VAL A 290 -10.52 25.64 9.13
N VAL A 291 -11.82 25.37 9.23
CA VAL A 291 -12.38 24.41 10.17
C VAL A 291 -13.38 23.54 9.43
N LEU A 292 -13.12 22.24 9.40
CA LEU A 292 -14.04 21.24 8.92
C LEU A 292 -14.91 20.75 10.07
N GLN A 293 -16.23 20.94 9.97
CA GLN A 293 -17.21 20.45 10.94
C GLN A 293 -18.09 19.39 10.30
N ARG A 294 -18.00 18.17 10.79
CA ARG A 294 -18.85 17.07 10.36
C ARG A 294 -18.94 16.01 11.45
N PRO A 295 -19.90 15.06 11.34
CA PRO A 295 -20.01 13.97 12.30
C PRO A 295 -18.67 13.23 12.46
N GLY A 296 -18.32 12.92 13.71
CA GLY A 296 -17.10 12.24 14.08
C GLY A 296 -16.86 12.35 15.59
N THR A 297 -15.72 11.84 16.03
CA THR A 297 -15.45 11.71 17.47
C THR A 297 -14.08 12.26 17.86
N THR A 298 -13.08 12.06 17.02
CA THR A 298 -11.71 12.46 17.31
C THR A 298 -11.35 13.63 16.42
N GLY A 299 -10.89 14.74 17.02
CA GLY A 299 -10.43 15.91 16.30
C GLY A 299 -9.11 15.65 15.58
N SER A 300 -8.71 16.59 14.72
CA SER A 300 -7.38 16.59 14.09
C SER A 300 -6.91 18.00 13.81
N VAL A 301 -5.59 18.20 13.81
CA VAL A 301 -4.93 19.48 13.53
C VAL A 301 -3.93 19.28 12.42
N LEU A 302 -4.01 20.12 11.38
CA LEU A 302 -2.98 20.25 10.35
C LEU A 302 -2.42 21.66 10.37
N VAL A 303 -1.09 21.78 10.27
CA VAL A 303 -0.40 23.08 10.16
C VAL A 303 0.62 22.99 9.04
N GLY A 304 0.39 23.70 7.95
CA GLY A 304 1.27 23.69 6.78
C GLY A 304 2.02 24.99 6.55
N TYR A 305 3.20 24.86 6.01
CA TYR A 305 4.06 25.97 5.61
C TYR A 305 4.58 25.75 4.21
N HIS A 306 4.46 26.73 3.31
CA HIS A 306 5.05 26.62 1.97
C HIS A 306 6.57 26.48 2.06
N VAL A 307 7.11 25.50 1.36
CA VAL A 307 8.53 25.16 1.26
C VAL A 307 8.94 24.98 -0.21
N PRO A 308 10.24 25.03 -0.54
CA PRO A 308 10.70 24.87 -1.91
C PRO A 308 10.50 23.43 -2.40
N GLU A 309 10.60 23.26 -3.72
CA GLU A 309 10.53 22.01 -4.43
C GLU A 309 11.65 21.03 -4.09
N THR A 310 11.46 19.76 -4.40
CA THR A 310 12.47 18.69 -4.28
C THR A 310 13.73 19.07 -5.07
N GLY A 311 14.88 18.83 -4.45
CA GLY A 311 16.18 19.15 -5.02
C GLY A 311 16.65 20.59 -4.83
N ALA A 312 15.79 21.49 -4.31
CA ALA A 312 16.23 22.82 -3.88
C ALA A 312 17.25 22.73 -2.73
N PRO A 313 18.14 23.72 -2.55
CA PRO A 313 19.17 23.64 -1.52
C PRO A 313 18.67 23.44 -0.09
N ASP A 314 17.51 24.00 0.24
CA ASP A 314 16.91 23.89 1.58
C ASP A 314 16.09 22.61 1.81
N HIS A 315 15.71 21.90 0.76
CA HIS A 315 14.95 20.65 0.82
C HIS A 315 15.67 19.58 1.67
N TYR A 316 16.98 19.36 1.48
CA TYR A 316 17.76 18.42 2.30
C TYR A 316 17.77 18.76 3.81
N THR A 317 17.63 20.05 4.14
CA THR A 317 17.49 20.48 5.53
C THR A 317 16.08 20.26 6.06
N LEU A 318 15.06 20.33 5.18
CA LEU A 318 13.69 19.99 5.52
C LEU A 318 13.54 18.48 5.79
N ASP A 319 14.19 17.61 5.02
CA ASP A 319 14.25 16.17 5.31
C ASP A 319 14.82 15.89 6.70
N VAL A 320 15.94 16.54 7.04
CA VAL A 320 16.55 16.42 8.38
C VAL A 320 15.61 16.94 9.46
N LEU A 321 14.88 18.04 9.20
CA LEU A 321 13.86 18.57 10.11
C LEU A 321 12.70 17.62 10.30
N SER A 322 12.23 16.94 9.24
CA SER A 322 11.19 15.92 9.31
C SER A 322 11.59 14.80 10.27
N GLN A 323 12.83 14.31 10.17
CA GLN A 323 13.35 13.28 11.08
C GLN A 323 13.44 13.78 12.54
N ILE A 324 13.95 14.97 12.76
CA ILE A 324 14.06 15.56 14.11
C ILE A 324 12.69 15.70 14.76
N LEU A 325 11.67 16.07 13.98
CA LEU A 325 10.32 16.32 14.48
C LEU A 325 9.53 15.05 14.70
N SER A 326 9.69 14.02 13.82
CA SER A 326 8.69 12.96 13.68
C SER A 326 9.24 11.54 13.82
N ALA A 327 10.55 11.30 13.61
CA ALA A 327 11.07 9.95 13.53
C ALA A 327 11.31 9.32 14.92
N GLY A 328 10.43 8.39 15.27
CA GLY A 328 10.56 7.55 16.44
C GLY A 328 10.17 8.22 17.77
N ARG A 329 10.41 7.52 18.87
CA ARG A 329 10.07 8.01 20.22
C ARG A 329 11.01 9.13 20.70
N GLY A 330 12.19 9.25 20.14
CA GLY A 330 13.13 10.32 20.40
C GLY A 330 12.80 11.63 19.71
N ALA A 331 11.85 11.64 18.79
CA ALA A 331 11.43 12.81 18.02
C ALA A 331 10.80 13.90 18.91
N ARG A 332 10.95 15.17 18.51
CA ARG A 332 10.49 16.31 19.32
C ARG A 332 8.98 16.30 19.52
N LEU A 333 8.19 16.05 18.48
CA LEU A 333 6.72 16.04 18.57
C LEU A 333 6.23 14.88 19.44
N TYR A 334 6.84 13.70 19.31
CA TYR A 334 6.52 12.59 20.20
C TYR A 334 6.76 12.96 21.66
N GLN A 335 7.93 13.49 21.99
CA GLN A 335 8.29 13.86 23.37
C GLN A 335 7.46 15.04 23.93
N ALA A 336 7.08 15.98 23.05
CA ALA A 336 6.35 17.17 23.47
C ALA A 336 4.84 16.93 23.64
N LEU A 337 4.26 16.05 22.85
CA LEU A 337 2.81 15.86 22.74
C LEU A 337 2.37 14.44 23.14
N VAL A 338 2.95 13.41 22.52
CA VAL A 338 2.51 12.02 22.74
C VAL A 338 2.96 11.50 24.10
N GLU A 339 4.25 11.67 24.44
CA GLU A 339 4.78 11.22 25.73
C GLU A 339 4.13 11.94 26.92
N LYS A 340 3.62 13.16 26.73
CA LYS A 340 2.87 13.91 27.75
C LYS A 340 1.37 13.60 27.79
N GLY A 341 0.88 12.72 26.91
CA GLY A 341 -0.52 12.34 26.82
C GLY A 341 -1.43 13.42 26.26
N LEU A 342 -0.90 14.43 25.57
CA LEU A 342 -1.69 15.46 24.90
C LEU A 342 -2.20 14.99 23.54
N ALA A 343 -1.40 14.21 22.82
CA ALA A 343 -1.74 13.65 21.52
C ALA A 343 -1.67 12.11 21.52
N GLN A 344 -2.48 11.50 20.72
CA GLN A 344 -2.37 10.07 20.37
C GLN A 344 -1.22 9.87 19.37
N SER A 345 -1.14 10.76 18.39
CA SER A 345 -0.09 10.85 17.37
C SER A 345 0.26 12.31 17.10
N ALA A 346 1.51 12.54 16.72
CA ALA A 346 1.96 13.83 16.20
C ALA A 346 3.16 13.59 15.28
N GLY A 347 3.15 14.23 14.14
CA GLY A 347 4.16 14.11 13.10
C GLY A 347 4.33 15.39 12.30
N GLY A 348 5.17 15.32 11.28
CA GLY A 348 5.32 16.36 10.28
C GLY A 348 6.49 16.12 9.37
N GLY A 349 6.37 16.61 8.15
CA GLY A 349 7.36 16.48 7.10
C GLY A 349 6.93 17.23 5.85
N ASP A 350 7.78 17.20 4.85
CA ASP A 350 7.50 17.61 3.49
C ASP A 350 7.35 16.37 2.60
N GLU A 351 6.78 16.59 1.43
CA GLU A 351 6.66 15.56 0.39
C GLU A 351 7.49 15.95 -0.82
N ASP A 352 8.05 14.93 -1.48
CA ASP A 352 8.75 15.13 -2.74
C ASP A 352 7.77 15.60 -3.83
N ARG A 353 7.99 16.82 -4.35
CA ARG A 353 7.16 17.44 -5.39
C ARG A 353 8.03 18.17 -6.41
N ARG A 354 7.53 18.21 -7.64
CA ARG A 354 8.19 18.93 -8.73
C ARG A 354 8.21 20.44 -8.54
N ASP A 355 7.14 21.02 -7.99
CA ASP A 355 7.00 22.45 -7.69
C ASP A 355 6.96 22.68 -6.17
N PRO A 356 7.19 23.91 -5.67
CA PRO A 356 7.10 24.22 -4.24
C PRO A 356 5.79 23.75 -3.62
N TYR A 357 5.90 23.09 -2.45
CA TYR A 357 4.77 22.46 -1.79
C TYR A 357 4.69 22.85 -0.31
N LEU A 358 4.24 21.95 0.56
CA LEU A 358 4.02 22.21 1.99
C LEU A 358 4.90 21.32 2.86
N PHE A 359 5.42 21.89 3.94
CA PHE A 359 5.84 21.14 5.11
C PHE A 359 4.64 21.10 6.06
N VAL A 360 4.10 19.91 6.31
CA VAL A 360 2.87 19.73 7.09
C VAL A 360 3.17 19.11 8.43
N LEU A 361 2.63 19.70 9.49
CA LEU A 361 2.59 19.11 10.84
C LEU A 361 1.17 18.61 11.06
N ASP A 362 1.04 17.42 11.62
CA ASP A 362 -0.22 16.82 11.99
C ASP A 362 -0.25 16.41 13.46
N ALA A 363 -1.41 16.44 14.10
CA ALA A 363 -1.61 15.89 15.43
C ALA A 363 -3.05 15.47 15.67
N THR A 364 -3.22 14.32 16.33
CA THR A 364 -4.52 13.79 16.78
C THR A 364 -4.61 13.93 18.31
N PRO A 365 -5.64 14.61 18.85
CA PRO A 365 -5.74 14.84 20.29
C PRO A 365 -6.04 13.57 21.08
N SER A 366 -5.49 13.46 22.29
CA SER A 366 -5.94 12.50 23.28
C SER A 366 -7.32 12.90 23.81
N ALA A 367 -8.03 11.97 24.46
CA ALA A 367 -9.33 12.22 25.05
C ALA A 367 -9.31 13.47 25.96
N ASN A 368 -10.30 14.35 25.78
CA ASN A 368 -10.44 15.63 26.48
C ASN A 368 -9.37 16.69 26.20
N VAL A 369 -8.54 16.51 25.19
CA VAL A 369 -7.60 17.53 24.70
C VAL A 369 -8.23 18.23 23.48
N THR A 370 -8.08 19.56 23.41
CA THR A 370 -8.62 20.33 22.27
C THR A 370 -7.62 20.49 21.14
N ASN A 371 -8.09 20.67 19.92
CA ASN A 371 -7.26 20.97 18.76
C ASN A 371 -6.38 22.22 19.00
N ALA A 372 -6.93 23.27 19.62
CA ALA A 372 -6.18 24.48 19.97
C ALA A 372 -5.03 24.23 20.94
N ALA A 373 -5.16 23.25 21.86
CA ALA A 373 -4.06 22.88 22.75
C ALA A 373 -2.93 22.17 21.99
N LEU A 374 -3.25 21.33 21.00
CA LEU A 374 -2.26 20.68 20.13
C LEU A 374 -1.58 21.68 19.22
N GLU A 375 -2.33 22.57 18.56
CA GLU A 375 -1.77 23.64 17.74
C GLU A 375 -0.71 24.42 18.52
N LYS A 376 -1.04 24.84 19.75
CA LYS A 376 -0.10 25.56 20.63
C LYS A 376 1.15 24.73 20.95
N GLY A 377 1.00 23.41 21.06
CA GLY A 377 2.12 22.48 21.28
C GLY A 377 3.02 22.38 20.05
N LEU A 378 2.44 22.26 18.86
CA LEU A 378 3.16 22.28 17.58
C LEU A 378 3.91 23.60 17.39
N GLU A 379 3.25 24.73 17.62
CA GLU A 379 3.87 26.08 17.54
C GLU A 379 5.04 26.24 18.50
N ALA A 380 4.93 25.68 19.71
CA ALA A 380 6.00 25.77 20.70
C ALA A 380 7.27 25.05 20.21
N GLU A 381 7.14 23.90 19.55
CA GLU A 381 8.29 23.18 18.99
C GLU A 381 8.88 23.91 17.77
N MET A 382 8.05 24.48 16.90
CA MET A 382 8.53 25.33 15.79
C MET A 382 9.30 26.54 16.33
N THR A 383 8.78 27.20 17.36
CA THR A 383 9.47 28.33 18.05
C THR A 383 10.80 27.89 18.66
N ARG A 384 10.88 26.70 19.24
CA ARG A 384 12.14 26.14 19.77
C ARG A 384 13.17 25.93 18.65
N LEU A 385 12.79 25.40 17.50
CA LEU A 385 13.68 25.25 16.34
C LEU A 385 14.23 26.61 15.86
N GLN A 386 13.41 27.65 15.88
CA GLN A 386 13.82 29.00 15.47
C GLN A 386 14.74 29.69 16.51
N THR A 387 14.56 29.43 17.80
CA THR A 387 15.24 30.15 18.87
C THR A 387 16.46 29.44 19.41
N SER A 388 16.50 28.12 19.32
CA SER A 388 17.59 27.28 19.87
C SER A 388 18.11 26.33 18.81
N PRO A 389 19.42 26.19 18.65
CA PRO A 389 19.97 25.19 17.72
C PRO A 389 19.65 23.77 18.22
N VAL A 390 19.55 22.83 17.31
CA VAL A 390 19.46 21.40 17.62
C VAL A 390 20.78 20.90 18.20
N SER A 391 20.72 19.90 19.09
CA SER A 391 21.95 19.35 19.66
C SER A 391 22.72 18.52 18.61
N PRO A 392 24.04 18.36 18.76
CA PRO A 392 24.82 17.50 17.86
C PRO A 392 24.32 16.06 17.81
N GLU A 393 23.87 15.51 18.94
CA GLU A 393 23.36 14.15 19.05
C GLU A 393 22.02 14.01 18.33
N GLU A 394 21.14 15.01 18.45
CA GLU A 394 19.83 15.03 17.77
C GLU A 394 20.00 15.12 16.24
N LEU A 395 20.92 15.99 15.79
CA LEU A 395 21.24 16.13 14.37
C LEU A 395 21.85 14.84 13.79
N ALA A 396 22.83 14.26 14.50
CA ALA A 396 23.47 13.03 14.06
C ALA A 396 22.48 11.87 13.99
N ARG A 397 21.56 11.75 14.97
CA ARG A 397 20.50 10.73 14.96
C ARG A 397 19.62 10.85 13.71
N ALA A 398 19.14 12.06 13.40
CA ALA A 398 18.31 12.30 12.21
C ALA A 398 19.04 11.91 10.93
N MET A 399 20.30 12.28 10.78
CA MET A 399 21.12 11.91 9.62
C MET A 399 21.33 10.40 9.51
N HIS A 400 21.63 9.72 10.62
CA HIS A 400 21.81 8.26 10.60
C HIS A 400 20.52 7.51 10.27
N GLN A 401 19.36 8.03 10.68
CA GLN A 401 18.05 7.48 10.29
C GLN A 401 17.84 7.61 8.78
N ILE A 402 18.08 8.80 8.19
CA ILE A 402 18.01 8.99 6.73
C ILE A 402 18.98 8.05 6.00
N GLU A 403 20.22 7.93 6.48
CA GLU A 403 21.19 7.01 5.89
C GLU A 403 20.75 5.53 5.95
N ALA A 404 20.18 5.12 7.07
CA ALA A 404 19.68 3.76 7.23
C ALA A 404 18.49 3.49 6.31
N ASP A 405 17.52 4.42 6.26
CA ASP A 405 16.36 4.32 5.37
C ASP A 405 16.78 4.25 3.90
N PHE A 406 17.77 5.06 3.50
CA PHE A 406 18.34 5.00 2.16
C PHE A 406 18.95 3.62 1.83
N VAL A 407 19.62 2.99 2.80
CA VAL A 407 20.16 1.64 2.62
C VAL A 407 19.04 0.58 2.59
N TYR A 408 18.04 0.70 3.46
CA TYR A 408 16.92 -0.25 3.51
C TYR A 408 16.07 -0.27 2.24
N ARG A 409 15.88 0.89 1.58
CA ARG A 409 15.20 0.97 0.28
C ARG A 409 15.89 0.14 -0.82
N ASN A 410 17.16 -0.21 -0.67
CA ASN A 410 17.86 -1.09 -1.61
C ASN A 410 17.64 -2.60 -1.35
N ASP A 411 16.88 -2.98 -0.33
CA ASP A 411 16.59 -4.39 -0.03
C ASP A 411 15.50 -4.97 -0.95
N SER A 412 14.70 -4.13 -1.60
CA SER A 412 13.62 -4.50 -2.51
C SER A 412 13.87 -3.98 -3.92
N VAL A 413 13.60 -4.79 -4.96
CA VAL A 413 13.65 -4.34 -6.37
C VAL A 413 12.55 -3.33 -6.63
N SER A 414 11.38 -3.50 -5.99
CA SER A 414 10.26 -2.58 -6.07
C SER A 414 10.65 -1.20 -5.55
N SER A 415 11.15 -1.11 -4.31
CA SER A 415 11.56 0.18 -3.72
C SER A 415 12.67 0.87 -4.51
N GLN A 416 13.62 0.10 -5.06
CA GLN A 416 14.67 0.66 -5.91
C GLN A 416 14.10 1.25 -7.21
N ALA A 417 13.12 0.58 -7.82
CA ALA A 417 12.49 1.03 -9.06
C ALA A 417 11.62 2.27 -8.83
N GLU A 418 10.84 2.28 -7.73
CA GLU A 418 10.01 3.41 -7.33
C GLU A 418 10.85 4.68 -7.18
N VAL A 419 11.90 4.62 -6.38
CA VAL A 419 12.81 5.76 -6.15
C VAL A 419 13.46 6.25 -7.44
N LEU A 420 13.88 5.35 -8.34
CA LEU A 420 14.44 5.73 -9.64
C LEU A 420 13.40 6.40 -10.54
N GLY A 421 12.19 5.85 -10.57
CA GLY A 421 11.10 6.34 -11.41
C GLY A 421 10.58 7.70 -10.97
N GLU A 422 10.32 7.84 -9.68
CA GLU A 422 9.82 9.07 -9.06
C GLU A 422 10.71 10.28 -9.42
N TYR A 423 12.00 10.21 -9.09
CA TYR A 423 12.91 11.32 -9.37
C TYR A 423 13.15 11.54 -10.87
N ALA A 424 13.17 10.49 -11.68
CA ALA A 424 13.31 10.65 -13.13
C ALA A 424 12.07 11.31 -13.76
N ALA A 425 10.87 11.01 -13.24
CA ALA A 425 9.62 11.58 -13.73
C ALA A 425 9.43 13.06 -13.36
N ILE A 426 9.99 13.52 -12.24
CA ILE A 426 10.03 14.94 -11.88
C ILE A 426 11.27 15.69 -12.38
N ASP A 427 11.99 15.12 -13.35
CA ASP A 427 13.19 15.69 -14.00
C ASP A 427 14.45 15.78 -13.10
N LEU A 428 14.56 14.90 -12.08
CA LEU A 428 15.68 14.81 -11.15
C LEU A 428 16.39 13.43 -11.19
N PRO A 429 16.75 12.85 -12.35
CA PRO A 429 17.23 11.47 -12.46
C PRO A 429 18.54 11.20 -11.71
N ARG A 430 19.25 12.25 -11.30
CA ARG A 430 20.52 12.17 -10.55
C ARG A 430 20.41 12.59 -9.08
N TYR A 431 19.19 12.74 -8.57
CA TYR A 431 18.95 13.20 -7.19
C TYR A 431 19.68 12.34 -6.16
N ASN A 432 19.55 11.02 -6.29
CA ASN A 432 20.13 10.07 -5.35
C ASN A 432 21.67 10.01 -5.37
N ASP A 433 22.32 10.45 -6.46
CA ASP A 433 23.80 10.43 -6.59
C ASP A 433 24.49 11.29 -5.52
N THR A 434 23.83 12.36 -5.09
CA THR A 434 24.39 13.34 -4.17
C THR A 434 23.55 13.57 -2.91
N TYR A 435 22.42 12.88 -2.79
CA TYR A 435 21.45 13.08 -1.70
C TYR A 435 22.10 12.94 -0.32
N LEU A 436 22.70 11.80 -0.03
CA LEU A 436 23.34 11.56 1.26
C LEU A 436 24.47 12.54 1.57
N ASP A 437 25.26 12.93 0.57
CA ASP A 437 26.34 13.91 0.78
C ASP A 437 25.79 15.28 1.17
N LYS A 438 24.65 15.68 0.59
CA LYS A 438 23.99 16.93 0.92
C LYS A 438 23.31 16.87 2.29
N VAL A 439 22.67 15.75 2.63
CA VAL A 439 22.12 15.50 3.98
C VAL A 439 23.24 15.58 5.04
N ARG A 440 24.37 14.92 4.82
CA ARG A 440 25.54 14.94 5.70
C ARG A 440 26.15 16.34 5.88
N ALA A 441 25.99 17.20 4.89
CA ALA A 441 26.48 18.56 4.94
C ALA A 441 25.58 19.52 5.76
N VAL A 442 24.35 19.12 6.11
CA VAL A 442 23.42 19.94 6.88
C VAL A 442 23.98 20.21 8.28
N THR A 443 23.93 21.46 8.70
CA THR A 443 24.39 21.90 10.03
C THR A 443 23.23 22.33 10.93
N ALA A 444 23.45 22.37 12.24
CA ALA A 444 22.48 22.93 13.19
C ALA A 444 22.10 24.39 12.90
N ALA A 445 23.02 25.13 12.27
CA ALA A 445 22.76 26.50 11.82
C ALA A 445 21.83 26.54 10.61
N ASP A 446 21.94 25.58 9.68
CA ASP A 446 21.03 25.44 8.55
C ASP A 446 19.63 25.08 9.01
N VAL A 447 19.49 24.10 9.91
CA VAL A 447 18.21 23.73 10.54
C VAL A 447 17.53 24.96 11.15
N GLN A 448 18.26 25.76 11.93
CA GLN A 448 17.71 26.98 12.54
C GLN A 448 17.38 28.07 11.52
N ARG A 449 18.20 28.22 10.48
CA ARG A 449 17.98 29.19 9.39
C ARG A 449 16.71 28.82 8.61
N VAL A 450 16.55 27.55 8.20
CA VAL A 450 15.39 27.05 7.46
C VAL A 450 14.12 27.20 8.31
N ALA A 451 14.18 26.82 9.58
CA ALA A 451 13.05 27.02 10.50
C ALA A 451 12.60 28.49 10.60
N ARG A 452 13.55 29.45 10.66
CA ARG A 452 13.25 30.87 10.65
C ARG A 452 12.73 31.39 9.34
N THR A 453 13.14 30.79 8.23
CA THR A 453 12.77 31.22 6.88
C THR A 453 11.33 30.83 6.56
N TYR A 454 10.98 29.58 6.80
CA TYR A 454 9.72 29.01 6.33
C TYR A 454 8.63 28.92 7.38
N PHE A 455 8.94 28.62 8.66
CA PHE A 455 7.93 28.39 9.70
C PHE A 455 7.48 29.69 10.35
N THR A 456 6.98 30.61 9.54
CA THR A 456 6.54 31.93 10.01
C THR A 456 5.00 32.02 10.02
N PRO A 457 4.40 32.84 10.90
CA PRO A 457 2.95 33.02 10.92
C PRO A 457 2.36 33.52 9.61
N ALA A 458 3.12 34.28 8.82
CA ALA A 458 2.67 34.78 7.52
C ALA A 458 2.62 33.67 6.45
N ASN A 459 3.37 32.60 6.62
CA ASN A 459 3.48 31.48 5.67
C ASN A 459 2.67 30.25 6.13
N ARG A 460 1.80 30.42 7.14
CA ARG A 460 1.12 29.31 7.82
C ARG A 460 -0.32 29.17 7.37
N THR A 461 -0.73 27.93 7.07
CA THR A 461 -2.12 27.51 6.93
C THR A 461 -2.45 26.50 8.02
N VAL A 462 -3.58 26.69 8.71
CA VAL A 462 -4.06 25.82 9.80
C VAL A 462 -5.43 25.26 9.43
N ALA A 463 -5.60 23.95 9.60
CA ALA A 463 -6.89 23.28 9.45
C ALA A 463 -7.22 22.47 10.70
N PHE A 464 -8.47 22.54 11.13
CA PHE A 464 -9.01 21.74 12.21
C PHE A 464 -10.14 20.86 11.71
N PHE A 465 -10.12 19.61 12.08
CA PHE A 465 -11.33 18.79 12.13
C PHE A 465 -11.95 18.93 13.51
N GLU A 466 -13.15 19.50 13.55
CA GLU A 466 -13.95 19.65 14.77
C GLU A 466 -15.13 18.68 14.72
N PRO A 467 -15.04 17.51 15.40
CA PRO A 467 -16.09 16.50 15.34
C PRO A 467 -17.40 17.05 15.94
N GLN A 468 -18.50 16.78 15.24
CA GLN A 468 -19.84 17.12 15.68
C GLN A 468 -20.62 15.86 16.05
N PRO A 469 -21.44 15.87 17.09
CA PRO A 469 -22.36 14.77 17.38
C PRO A 469 -23.30 14.56 16.20
N LEU A 470 -23.60 13.30 15.89
CA LEU A 470 -24.66 12.97 14.92
C LEU A 470 -25.99 13.60 15.39
N PRO A 471 -26.70 14.35 14.52
CA PRO A 471 -28.02 14.85 14.86
C PRO A 471 -28.97 13.68 15.15
N PRO A 472 -29.75 13.71 16.23
CA PRO A 472 -30.70 12.66 16.51
C PRO A 472 -31.69 12.47 15.34
N GLY A 473 -31.72 11.27 14.74
CA GLY A 473 -32.57 10.97 13.58
C GLY A 473 -32.08 11.52 12.23
N ALA A 474 -30.83 11.94 12.10
CA ALA A 474 -30.23 12.19 10.80
C ALA A 474 -30.25 10.90 9.97
N ALA A 475 -30.90 10.96 8.81
CA ALA A 475 -30.76 9.87 7.84
C ALA A 475 -29.33 9.91 7.28
N PRO A 476 -28.68 8.75 7.10
CA PRO A 476 -27.39 8.70 6.40
C PRO A 476 -27.52 9.35 5.00
N PRO A 477 -26.45 9.92 4.45
CA PRO A 477 -26.45 10.35 3.07
C PRO A 477 -26.95 9.19 2.18
N PRO A 478 -27.71 9.44 1.12
CA PRO A 478 -28.19 8.38 0.26
C PRO A 478 -26.99 7.60 -0.27
N PRO A 479 -26.99 6.25 -0.21
CA PRO A 479 -25.91 5.44 -0.76
C PRO A 479 -25.72 5.80 -2.24
N PRO A 480 -24.50 5.73 -2.76
CA PRO A 480 -24.23 5.97 -4.17
C PRO A 480 -25.21 5.17 -5.02
N VAL A 481 -25.80 5.82 -6.00
CA VAL A 481 -26.76 5.17 -6.90
C VAL A 481 -25.96 4.16 -7.73
N ALA A 482 -26.09 2.88 -7.40
CA ALA A 482 -25.57 1.83 -8.24
C ALA A 482 -26.33 1.86 -9.56
N ASP A 483 -25.68 2.38 -10.59
CA ASP A 483 -26.21 2.24 -11.95
C ASP A 483 -26.30 0.75 -12.30
N ASN A 484 -27.40 0.37 -12.97
CA ASN A 484 -27.60 -1.00 -13.43
C ASN A 484 -26.56 -1.33 -14.51
N PHE A 485 -25.45 -1.94 -14.10
CA PHE A 485 -24.47 -2.46 -15.05
C PHE A 485 -25.09 -3.59 -15.88
N GLY A 486 -25.12 -3.42 -17.18
CA GLY A 486 -25.35 -4.55 -18.06
C GLY A 486 -24.19 -5.55 -17.89
N ALA A 487 -24.50 -6.85 -17.89
CA ALA A 487 -23.47 -7.87 -17.89
C ALA A 487 -22.39 -7.59 -18.95
N ALA A 488 -21.11 -7.76 -18.58
CA ALA A 488 -19.99 -7.61 -19.52
C ALA A 488 -20.30 -8.38 -20.81
N LYS A 489 -20.18 -7.72 -21.94
CA LYS A 489 -20.45 -8.35 -23.24
C LYS A 489 -19.36 -9.39 -23.50
N PRO A 490 -19.72 -10.61 -23.97
CA PRO A 490 -18.71 -11.58 -24.36
C PRO A 490 -17.79 -10.98 -25.42
N VAL A 491 -16.47 -11.21 -25.30
CA VAL A 491 -15.49 -10.80 -26.31
C VAL A 491 -15.91 -11.38 -27.67
N THR A 492 -16.27 -10.51 -28.58
CA THR A 492 -16.77 -10.92 -29.93
C THR A 492 -15.75 -10.68 -31.04
N ASP A 493 -14.76 -9.80 -30.82
CA ASP A 493 -13.72 -9.47 -31.79
C ASP A 493 -12.78 -10.67 -32.02
N PRO A 494 -12.73 -11.23 -33.22
CA PRO A 494 -11.88 -12.39 -33.53
C PRO A 494 -10.38 -12.09 -33.38
N ARG A 495 -9.94 -10.85 -33.61
CA ARG A 495 -8.55 -10.42 -33.49
C ARG A 495 -8.13 -10.44 -32.01
N GLN A 496 -8.93 -9.82 -31.14
CA GLN A 496 -8.67 -9.81 -29.71
C GLN A 496 -8.64 -11.22 -29.11
N LYS A 497 -9.58 -12.09 -29.51
CA LYS A 497 -9.57 -13.50 -29.10
C LYS A 497 -8.32 -14.23 -29.56
N ALA A 498 -7.89 -14.01 -30.78
CA ALA A 498 -6.69 -14.66 -31.32
C ALA A 498 -5.40 -14.15 -30.63
N THR A 499 -5.33 -12.85 -30.37
CA THR A 499 -4.19 -12.25 -29.65
C THR A 499 -4.09 -12.77 -28.23
N LEU A 500 -5.20 -12.77 -27.47
CA LEU A 500 -5.21 -13.29 -26.09
C LEU A 500 -4.81 -14.79 -26.08
N ALA A 501 -5.40 -15.61 -26.93
CA ALA A 501 -5.05 -17.04 -27.03
C ALA A 501 -3.58 -17.27 -27.43
N ALA A 502 -2.99 -16.39 -28.26
CA ALA A 502 -1.58 -16.49 -28.63
C ALA A 502 -0.68 -16.15 -27.44
N LEU A 503 -1.03 -15.10 -26.65
CA LEU A 503 -0.30 -14.71 -25.45
C LEU A 503 -0.39 -15.77 -24.35
N ASP A 504 -1.59 -16.29 -24.10
CA ASP A 504 -1.78 -17.40 -23.17
C ASP A 504 -0.92 -18.61 -23.56
N LYS A 505 -0.87 -18.94 -24.84
CA LYS A 505 -0.03 -20.02 -25.32
C LYS A 505 1.47 -19.73 -25.18
N GLU A 506 1.89 -18.49 -25.45
CA GLU A 506 3.29 -18.07 -25.39
C GLU A 506 3.81 -18.05 -23.95
N PHE A 507 3.04 -17.48 -23.02
CA PHE A 507 3.49 -17.24 -21.66
C PHE A 507 3.00 -18.30 -20.67
N ASN A 508 1.79 -18.83 -20.78
CA ASN A 508 1.26 -19.85 -19.85
C ASN A 508 1.73 -21.27 -20.16
N ALA A 509 2.06 -21.59 -21.43
CA ALA A 509 2.59 -22.92 -21.81
C ALA A 509 4.04 -23.16 -21.36
N ALA A 510 4.76 -22.09 -21.01
CA ALA A 510 6.05 -22.22 -20.40
C ALA A 510 5.84 -22.35 -18.89
N THR A 511 5.85 -23.56 -18.35
CA THR A 511 6.18 -23.74 -16.92
C THR A 511 7.39 -22.86 -16.64
N PRO A 512 7.37 -22.00 -15.64
CA PRO A 512 8.50 -21.12 -15.36
C PRO A 512 9.77 -21.96 -15.37
N LYS A 513 10.68 -21.70 -16.31
CA LYS A 513 11.98 -22.40 -16.36
C LYS A 513 12.83 -22.07 -15.13
N THR A 514 12.38 -21.14 -14.35
CA THR A 514 12.93 -20.67 -13.09
C THR A 514 12.51 -21.50 -11.88
N ALA A 515 12.21 -22.77 -12.06
CA ALA A 515 12.28 -23.71 -10.93
C ALA A 515 13.73 -23.87 -10.41
N THR A 516 14.64 -22.94 -10.75
CA THR A 516 16.03 -22.96 -10.28
C THR A 516 16.45 -21.81 -9.38
N PRO A 517 15.58 -21.14 -8.62
CA PRO A 517 16.04 -20.18 -7.62
C PRO A 517 16.61 -20.87 -6.38
N ALA A 518 16.13 -22.07 -6.07
CA ALA A 518 16.53 -22.77 -4.85
C ALA A 518 17.98 -23.29 -4.87
N ALA A 519 18.53 -23.55 -6.07
CA ALA A 519 19.90 -24.03 -6.19
C ALA A 519 20.98 -22.92 -6.02
N SER A 520 20.58 -21.65 -6.09
CA SER A 520 21.50 -20.50 -5.95
C SER A 520 21.45 -19.85 -4.55
N ARG A 521 20.41 -20.13 -3.75
CA ARG A 521 20.30 -19.58 -2.39
C ARG A 521 21.17 -20.37 -1.41
N PRO A 522 21.87 -19.69 -0.48
CA PRO A 522 22.52 -20.36 0.63
C PRO A 522 21.49 -21.19 1.41
N GLN A 523 21.90 -22.36 1.89
CA GLN A 523 21.01 -23.19 2.71
C GLN A 523 20.94 -22.60 4.12
N PRO A 524 19.73 -22.38 4.67
CA PRO A 524 19.60 -21.91 6.05
C PRO A 524 20.15 -22.93 7.04
N THR A 525 20.82 -22.44 8.07
CA THR A 525 21.40 -23.27 9.13
C THR A 525 20.56 -23.15 10.40
N ARG A 526 20.15 -24.29 10.97
CA ARG A 526 19.40 -24.35 12.23
C ARG A 526 20.33 -24.78 13.38
N VAL A 527 20.33 -23.98 14.43
CA VAL A 527 21.09 -24.22 15.66
C VAL A 527 20.13 -24.14 16.85
N VAL A 528 20.27 -25.04 17.82
CA VAL A 528 19.56 -24.96 19.11
C VAL A 528 20.59 -24.69 20.20
N LEU A 529 20.43 -23.57 20.90
CA LEU A 529 21.31 -23.19 21.99
C LEU A 529 21.11 -24.09 23.24
N PRO A 530 22.08 -24.14 24.16
CA PRO A 530 21.95 -24.97 25.37
C PRO A 530 20.72 -24.68 26.23
N ASN A 531 20.19 -23.43 26.18
CA ASN A 531 18.97 -23.04 26.90
C ASN A 531 17.69 -23.39 26.16
N GLY A 532 17.78 -23.96 24.95
CA GLY A 532 16.66 -24.40 24.14
C GLY A 532 16.19 -23.40 23.08
N LEU A 533 16.75 -22.20 23.01
CA LEU A 533 16.44 -21.21 21.96
C LEU A 533 16.81 -21.78 20.57
N THR A 534 15.85 -21.77 19.66
CA THR A 534 16.09 -22.16 18.26
C THR A 534 16.52 -20.94 17.46
N VAL A 535 17.58 -21.06 16.68
CA VAL A 535 18.14 -20.02 15.82
C VAL A 535 18.26 -20.57 14.40
N ILE A 536 17.76 -19.83 13.43
CA ILE A 536 17.90 -20.12 12.00
C ILE A 536 18.64 -18.94 11.36
N VAL A 537 19.67 -19.21 10.59
CA VAL A 537 20.45 -18.17 9.88
C VAL A 537 20.56 -18.51 8.42
N GLU A 538 20.27 -17.54 7.54
CA GLU A 538 20.54 -17.59 6.11
C GLU A 538 21.39 -16.38 5.70
N GLU A 539 22.52 -16.62 5.05
CA GLU A 539 23.43 -15.58 4.58
C GLU A 539 22.92 -14.94 3.27
N ASN A 540 22.81 -13.61 3.23
CA ASN A 540 22.53 -12.85 2.03
C ASN A 540 23.39 -11.58 1.98
N HIS A 541 24.41 -11.58 1.14
CA HIS A 541 25.40 -10.49 1.03
C HIS A 541 25.08 -9.47 -0.07
N ALA A 542 23.84 -9.43 -0.56
CA ALA A 542 23.43 -8.50 -1.61
C ALA A 542 23.41 -7.03 -1.13
N ASN A 543 22.97 -6.79 0.12
CA ASN A 543 22.90 -5.50 0.77
C ASN A 543 23.47 -5.58 2.19
N PRO A 544 24.07 -4.50 2.73
CA PRO A 544 24.64 -4.50 4.09
C PRO A 544 23.55 -4.36 5.17
N THR A 545 22.50 -5.18 5.07
CA THR A 545 21.33 -5.17 5.96
C THR A 545 21.12 -6.54 6.59
N VAL A 546 20.51 -6.55 7.78
CA VAL A 546 20.11 -7.75 8.50
C VAL A 546 18.66 -7.60 8.92
N ALA A 547 17.84 -8.57 8.56
CA ALA A 547 16.49 -8.75 9.07
C ALA A 547 16.45 -9.89 10.09
N LEU A 548 15.75 -9.66 11.17
CA LEU A 548 15.44 -10.63 12.20
C LEU A 548 13.93 -10.77 12.30
N THR A 549 13.42 -11.99 12.25
CA THR A 549 12.08 -12.33 12.67
C THR A 549 12.12 -13.39 13.75
N GLY A 550 11.04 -13.55 14.48
CA GLY A 550 10.97 -14.62 15.45
C GLY A 550 9.65 -14.64 16.18
N ARG A 551 9.51 -15.59 17.05
CA ARG A 551 8.30 -15.75 17.86
C ARG A 551 8.60 -16.31 19.23
N VAL A 552 7.68 -16.04 20.13
CA VAL A 552 7.60 -16.69 21.45
C VAL A 552 6.20 -17.28 21.59
N ARG A 553 6.04 -18.52 22.01
CA ARG A 553 4.72 -19.12 22.28
C ARG A 553 4.08 -18.48 23.51
N ALA A 554 3.60 -17.25 23.33
CA ALA A 554 3.05 -16.38 24.35
C ALA A 554 1.90 -15.51 23.76
N GLY A 555 0.99 -16.14 23.03
CA GLY A 555 -0.15 -15.45 22.40
C GLY A 555 -1.40 -15.38 23.28
N GLY A 556 -2.45 -14.72 22.77
CA GLY A 556 -3.75 -14.53 23.43
C GLY A 556 -4.45 -15.82 23.79
N MET A 557 -4.11 -16.94 23.12
CA MET A 557 -4.62 -18.26 23.48
C MET A 557 -4.33 -18.66 24.95
N TYR A 558 -3.37 -18.01 25.60
CA TYR A 558 -3.00 -18.23 26.99
C TYR A 558 -3.57 -17.16 27.94
N ASP A 559 -4.39 -16.25 27.45
CA ASP A 559 -4.96 -15.19 28.26
C ASP A 559 -5.85 -15.77 29.38
N PRO A 560 -5.81 -15.18 30.58
CA PRO A 560 -6.73 -15.57 31.63
C PRO A 560 -8.17 -15.28 31.24
N ALA A 561 -9.10 -16.15 31.60
CA ALA A 561 -10.52 -15.93 31.36
C ALA A 561 -10.99 -14.56 31.89
N SER A 562 -11.71 -13.79 31.09
CA SER A 562 -12.21 -12.43 31.37
C SER A 562 -11.08 -11.38 31.53
N LYS A 563 -9.95 -11.60 30.88
CA LYS A 563 -8.84 -10.66 30.74
C LYS A 563 -8.18 -10.83 29.37
N ASP A 564 -8.98 -10.86 28.33
CA ASP A 564 -8.48 -10.88 26.95
C ASP A 564 -7.62 -9.64 26.70
N GLY A 565 -6.45 -9.83 26.03
CA GLY A 565 -5.46 -8.77 25.75
C GLY A 565 -4.30 -8.69 26.75
N VAL A 566 -4.20 -9.60 27.73
CA VAL A 566 -3.01 -9.69 28.61
C VAL A 566 -1.76 -9.99 27.81
N ALA A 567 -1.83 -10.90 26.83
CA ALA A 567 -0.71 -11.24 25.95
C ALA A 567 -0.25 -10.03 25.14
N ASP A 568 -1.17 -9.32 24.50
CA ASP A 568 -0.88 -8.14 23.68
C ASP A 568 -0.27 -7.01 24.49
N LEU A 569 -0.87 -6.68 25.63
CA LEU A 569 -0.32 -5.66 26.54
C LEU A 569 1.04 -6.09 27.12
N THR A 570 1.25 -7.39 27.39
CA THR A 570 2.55 -7.89 27.84
C THR A 570 3.61 -7.68 26.76
N ALA A 571 3.35 -8.11 25.53
CA ALA A 571 4.24 -7.95 24.39
C ALA A 571 4.60 -6.46 24.16
N ALA A 572 3.59 -5.60 24.10
CA ALA A 572 3.77 -4.16 23.91
C ALA A 572 4.54 -3.46 25.06
N MET A 573 4.48 -4.01 26.28
CA MET A 573 5.20 -3.48 27.43
C MET A 573 6.69 -3.82 27.47
N LEU A 574 7.15 -4.86 26.74
CA LEU A 574 8.56 -5.27 26.75
C LEU A 574 9.49 -4.14 26.24
N SER A 575 9.07 -3.40 25.24
CA SER A 575 9.82 -2.25 24.70
C SER A 575 9.57 -0.93 25.47
N ARG A 576 8.83 -0.96 26.57
CA ARG A 576 8.51 0.23 27.40
C ARG A 576 9.44 0.42 28.59
N GLY A 577 10.58 -0.26 28.62
CA GLY A 577 11.65 -0.13 29.59
C GLY A 577 12.03 -1.44 30.23
N THR A 578 13.31 -1.57 30.48
CA THR A 578 13.95 -2.71 31.13
C THR A 578 14.43 -2.33 32.54
N THR A 579 14.99 -3.29 33.24
CA THR A 579 15.62 -3.03 34.55
C THR A 579 16.88 -2.16 34.44
N THR A 580 17.43 -2.01 33.23
CA THR A 580 18.68 -1.27 32.94
C THR A 580 18.45 0.01 32.16
N GLN A 581 17.38 0.11 31.35
CA GLN A 581 17.13 1.23 30.45
C GLN A 581 15.66 1.67 30.50
N THR A 582 15.43 2.97 30.40
CA THR A 582 14.09 3.53 30.20
C THR A 582 13.62 3.30 28.76
N ALA A 583 12.32 3.41 28.50
CA ALA A 583 11.76 3.34 27.14
C ALA A 583 12.43 4.32 26.16
N LEU A 584 12.71 5.54 26.62
CA LEU A 584 13.40 6.54 25.80
C LEU A 584 14.86 6.15 25.51
N GLN A 585 15.58 5.59 26.47
CA GLN A 585 16.96 5.15 26.25
C GLN A 585 17.05 3.99 25.26
N LEU A 586 16.13 3.00 25.34
CA LEU A 586 16.03 1.92 24.36
C LEU A 586 15.78 2.48 22.95
N ALA A 587 14.80 3.36 22.85
CA ALA A 587 14.45 3.99 21.56
C ALA A 587 15.64 4.79 20.99
N LEU A 588 16.22 5.71 21.78
CA LEU A 588 17.36 6.51 21.32
C LEU A 588 18.58 5.68 20.95
N GLY A 589 18.82 4.57 21.63
CA GLY A 589 19.91 3.62 21.28
C GLY A 589 19.76 3.08 19.86
N LEU A 590 18.59 2.56 19.53
CA LEU A 590 18.29 2.03 18.19
C LEU A 590 18.20 3.13 17.13
N GLU A 591 17.45 4.20 17.42
CA GLU A 591 17.25 5.33 16.52
C GLU A 591 18.57 6.04 16.17
N SER A 592 19.55 6.06 17.08
CA SER A 592 20.87 6.68 16.82
C SER A 592 21.65 6.04 15.68
N VAL A 593 21.29 4.82 15.29
CA VAL A 593 21.93 4.06 14.21
C VAL A 593 20.94 3.63 13.12
N GLY A 594 19.69 4.10 13.19
CA GLY A 594 18.63 3.72 12.26
C GLY A 594 18.25 2.24 12.34
N ALA A 595 18.40 1.60 13.51
CA ALA A 595 17.94 0.23 13.74
C ALA A 595 16.54 0.23 14.37
N GLY A 596 15.81 -0.87 14.21
CA GLY A 596 14.48 -1.06 14.78
C GLY A 596 14.30 -2.43 15.42
N VAL A 597 13.55 -2.49 16.52
CA VAL A 597 13.06 -3.71 17.18
C VAL A 597 11.55 -3.56 17.37
N GLY A 598 10.80 -4.59 17.03
CA GLY A 598 9.36 -4.70 17.27
C GLY A 598 9.02 -5.96 18.04
N ILE A 599 8.14 -5.84 19.05
CA ILE A 599 7.55 -6.97 19.77
C ILE A 599 6.04 -6.74 19.80
N GLY A 600 5.29 -7.63 19.20
CA GLY A 600 3.83 -7.54 19.09
C GLY A 600 3.16 -8.83 19.61
N GLY A 601 1.93 -8.68 20.08
CA GLY A 601 1.08 -9.84 20.43
C GLY A 601 0.42 -10.46 19.19
N GLY A 602 -0.11 -11.66 19.36
CA GLY A 602 -0.89 -12.37 18.38
C GLY A 602 -1.70 -13.48 19.05
N GLU A 603 -2.56 -14.13 18.28
CA GLU A 603 -3.47 -15.16 18.83
C GLU A 603 -2.72 -16.35 19.46
N GLU A 604 -1.75 -16.89 18.74
CA GLU A 604 -1.01 -18.08 19.16
C GLU A 604 0.36 -17.74 19.77
N GLU A 605 0.97 -16.62 19.35
CA GLU A 605 2.36 -16.28 19.61
C GLU A 605 2.57 -14.78 19.77
N ALA A 606 3.61 -14.39 20.50
CA ALA A 606 4.17 -13.05 20.40
C ALA A 606 5.19 -13.04 19.25
N LEU A 607 5.10 -12.03 18.40
CA LEU A 607 5.92 -11.86 17.20
C LEU A 607 7.09 -10.92 17.49
N LEU A 608 8.25 -11.27 16.98
CA LEU A 608 9.48 -10.50 17.10
C LEU A 608 9.93 -10.04 15.72
N SER A 609 10.36 -8.80 15.60
CA SER A 609 10.97 -8.26 14.38
C SER A 609 12.17 -7.40 14.70
N GLY A 610 13.11 -7.31 13.78
CA GLY A 610 14.26 -6.45 13.91
C GLY A 610 14.90 -6.15 12.56
N THR A 611 15.37 -4.92 12.40
CA THR A 611 16.10 -4.49 11.20
C THR A 611 17.28 -3.63 11.60
N SER A 612 18.44 -3.90 11.02
CA SER A 612 19.63 -3.07 11.21
C SER A 612 20.55 -3.13 10.00
N ARG A 613 21.44 -2.16 9.87
CA ARG A 613 22.63 -2.35 9.04
C ARG A 613 23.53 -3.39 9.70
N THR A 614 24.36 -4.07 8.89
CA THR A 614 25.24 -5.18 9.36
C THR A 614 26.11 -4.78 10.54
N GLU A 615 26.70 -3.59 10.54
CA GLU A 615 27.54 -3.11 11.63
C GLU A 615 26.81 -2.88 12.95
N ASN A 616 25.51 -2.74 12.95
CA ASN A 616 24.66 -2.48 14.11
C ASN A 616 23.91 -3.72 14.60
N PHE A 617 24.13 -4.90 13.98
CA PHE A 617 23.45 -6.14 14.36
C PHE A 617 23.67 -6.53 15.83
N GLY A 618 24.85 -6.29 16.37
CA GLY A 618 25.13 -6.53 17.78
C GLY A 618 24.31 -5.67 18.75
N LEU A 619 24.05 -4.39 18.39
CA LEU A 619 23.18 -3.49 19.14
C LEU A 619 21.72 -3.97 19.09
N LEU A 620 21.23 -4.31 17.90
CA LEU A 620 19.89 -4.87 17.71
C LEU A 620 19.68 -6.10 18.61
N LEU A 621 20.61 -7.08 18.59
CA LEU A 621 20.52 -8.28 19.40
C LEU A 621 20.56 -7.99 20.90
N SER A 622 21.44 -7.09 21.34
CA SER A 622 21.56 -6.75 22.77
C SER A 622 20.32 -6.03 23.28
N THR A 623 19.69 -5.16 22.47
CA THR A 623 18.44 -4.48 22.82
C THR A 623 17.28 -5.46 22.89
N LEU A 624 17.07 -6.30 21.87
CA LEU A 624 16.03 -7.31 21.87
C LEU A 624 16.21 -8.30 23.05
N ALA A 625 17.46 -8.70 23.36
CA ALA A 625 17.74 -9.58 24.49
C ALA A 625 17.43 -8.90 25.83
N ASP A 626 17.70 -7.61 25.99
CA ASP A 626 17.39 -6.87 27.23
C ASP A 626 15.87 -6.73 27.41
N GLU A 627 15.14 -6.41 26.34
CA GLU A 627 13.67 -6.31 26.32
C GLU A 627 13.00 -7.65 26.65
N LEU A 628 13.49 -8.76 26.09
CA LEU A 628 12.92 -10.09 26.33
C LEU A 628 13.31 -10.70 27.67
N ARG A 629 14.43 -10.30 28.27
CA ARG A 629 14.97 -10.95 29.48
C ARG A 629 14.77 -10.15 30.77
N HIS A 630 14.70 -8.82 30.64
CA HIS A 630 14.73 -7.92 31.80
C HIS A 630 13.64 -6.81 31.76
N PRO A 631 12.41 -7.07 31.30
CA PRO A 631 11.40 -6.03 31.25
C PRO A 631 11.03 -5.53 32.65
N ALA A 632 10.85 -4.22 32.80
CA ALA A 632 10.55 -3.58 34.07
C ALA A 632 9.06 -3.39 34.34
N PHE A 633 8.22 -3.40 33.30
CA PHE A 633 6.79 -3.12 33.37
C PHE A 633 6.46 -1.82 34.15
N PRO A 634 6.96 -0.64 33.74
CA PRO A 634 6.75 0.61 34.47
C PRO A 634 5.25 0.96 34.51
N ALA A 635 4.70 1.24 35.69
CA ALA A 635 3.28 1.51 35.88
C ALA A 635 2.77 2.68 35.00
N ALA A 636 3.56 3.77 34.90
CA ALA A 636 3.20 4.92 34.08
C ALA A 636 3.12 4.57 32.57
N GLN A 637 3.99 3.70 32.07
CA GLN A 637 3.95 3.25 30.68
C GLN A 637 2.76 2.33 30.44
N MET A 638 2.43 1.46 31.40
CA MET A 638 1.24 0.62 31.32
C MET A 638 -0.05 1.44 31.22
N GLU A 639 -0.21 2.46 32.08
CA GLU A 639 -1.42 3.31 32.03
C GLU A 639 -1.51 4.10 30.72
N ARG A 640 -0.36 4.52 30.17
CA ARG A 640 -0.33 5.17 28.85
C ARG A 640 -0.73 4.19 27.74
N LEU A 641 -0.17 3.00 27.74
CA LEU A 641 -0.54 1.97 26.76
C LEU A 641 -2.02 1.59 26.88
N ARG A 642 -2.54 1.44 28.11
CA ARG A 642 -3.97 1.25 28.35
C ARG A 642 -4.82 2.33 27.73
N ALA A 643 -4.47 3.60 27.93
CA ALA A 643 -5.19 4.74 27.37
C ALA A 643 -5.17 4.70 25.82
N GLN A 644 -4.03 4.36 25.22
CA GLN A 644 -3.91 4.18 23.76
C GLN A 644 -4.81 3.04 23.25
N THR A 645 -4.80 1.89 23.93
CA THR A 645 -5.67 0.74 23.56
C THR A 645 -7.16 1.10 23.67
N LEU A 646 -7.56 1.76 24.77
CA LEU A 646 -8.95 2.19 24.94
C LEU A 646 -9.38 3.23 23.88
N SER A 647 -8.49 4.12 23.50
CA SER A 647 -8.76 5.06 22.41
C SER A 647 -8.93 4.34 21.06
N GLY A 648 -8.05 3.38 20.73
CA GLY A 648 -8.19 2.59 19.50
C GLY A 648 -9.48 1.75 19.48
N LEU A 649 -9.95 1.23 20.62
CA LEU A 649 -11.24 0.55 20.71
C LEU A 649 -12.41 1.49 20.46
N GLU A 650 -12.32 2.73 20.95
CA GLU A 650 -13.35 3.74 20.69
C GLU A 650 -13.36 4.18 19.22
N ASP A 651 -12.19 4.37 18.61
CA ASP A 651 -12.08 4.64 17.18
C ASP A 651 -12.69 3.48 16.36
N ALA A 652 -12.40 2.24 16.70
CA ALA A 652 -12.98 1.05 16.05
C ALA A 652 -14.50 0.93 16.23
N ARG A 653 -15.06 1.41 17.38
CA ARG A 653 -16.52 1.46 17.61
C ARG A 653 -17.20 2.44 16.66
N GLN A 654 -16.54 3.50 16.31
CA GLN A 654 -17.09 4.65 15.60
C GLN A 654 -16.76 4.66 14.12
N ASP A 655 -15.76 3.87 13.71
CA ASP A 655 -15.46 3.72 12.29
C ASP A 655 -16.62 2.99 11.59
N THR A 656 -17.37 3.74 10.79
CA THR A 656 -18.44 3.22 9.93
C THR A 656 -18.02 3.19 8.47
N GLY A 657 -16.78 3.63 8.16
CA GLY A 657 -16.27 3.78 6.81
C GLY A 657 -15.77 2.47 6.18
N GLY A 658 -16.10 2.25 4.93
CA GLY A 658 -15.49 1.28 4.02
C GLY A 658 -15.39 -0.16 4.54
N THR A 659 -14.23 -0.75 4.32
CA THR A 659 -13.87 -2.10 4.81
C THR A 659 -13.46 -2.11 6.28
N GLY A 660 -13.24 -0.94 6.92
CA GLY A 660 -12.82 -0.80 8.31
C GLY A 660 -13.91 -1.15 9.31
N GLY A 661 -14.82 -0.22 9.60
CA GLY A 661 -15.75 -0.34 10.71
C GLY A 661 -16.80 -1.44 10.54
N ALA A 662 -17.53 -1.45 9.43
CA ALA A 662 -18.52 -2.50 9.14
C ALA A 662 -17.83 -3.86 8.97
N GLY A 663 -16.65 -3.91 8.39
CA GLY A 663 -15.82 -5.11 8.27
C GLY A 663 -15.42 -5.65 9.64
N THR A 664 -14.83 -4.83 10.50
CA THR A 664 -14.39 -5.22 11.85
C THR A 664 -15.54 -5.78 12.69
N GLN A 665 -16.69 -5.13 12.69
CA GLN A 665 -17.86 -5.62 13.42
C GLN A 665 -18.40 -6.95 12.87
N ALA A 666 -18.35 -7.11 11.53
CA ALA A 666 -18.73 -8.38 10.90
C ALA A 666 -17.74 -9.51 11.28
N GLU A 667 -16.45 -9.23 11.32
CA GLU A 667 -15.41 -10.20 11.70
C GLU A 667 -15.54 -10.64 13.16
N ILE A 668 -15.74 -9.71 14.09
CA ILE A 668 -15.99 -10.03 15.51
C ILE A 668 -17.22 -10.95 15.63
N ALA A 669 -18.33 -10.56 15.03
CA ALA A 669 -19.56 -11.35 15.07
C ALA A 669 -19.39 -12.73 14.40
N PHE A 670 -18.62 -12.79 13.34
CA PHE A 670 -18.29 -14.03 12.63
C PHE A 670 -17.46 -14.98 13.51
N ALA A 671 -16.38 -14.47 14.12
CA ALA A 671 -15.54 -15.26 15.02
C ALA A 671 -16.37 -15.80 16.20
N GLN A 672 -17.25 -14.99 16.80
CA GLN A 672 -18.15 -15.41 17.88
C GLN A 672 -19.19 -16.44 17.45
N ALA A 673 -19.65 -16.36 16.23
CA ALA A 673 -20.59 -17.32 15.68
C ALA A 673 -19.93 -18.67 15.31
N LEU A 674 -18.64 -18.66 15.01
CA LEU A 674 -17.88 -19.87 14.65
C LEU A 674 -17.28 -20.58 15.87
N TYR A 675 -16.80 -19.82 16.84
CA TYR A 675 -16.06 -20.35 17.98
C TYR A 675 -16.79 -20.05 19.30
N PRO A 676 -16.84 -21.01 20.23
CA PRO A 676 -17.40 -20.76 21.55
C PRO A 676 -16.48 -19.84 22.38
N LYS A 677 -17.07 -19.07 23.29
CA LYS A 677 -16.30 -18.23 24.23
C LYS A 677 -15.26 -19.06 24.98
N GLY A 678 -14.03 -18.56 25.01
CA GLY A 678 -12.87 -19.27 25.57
C GLY A 678 -12.13 -20.17 24.58
N HIS A 679 -12.56 -20.26 23.32
CA HIS A 679 -11.75 -20.82 22.24
C HIS A 679 -10.71 -19.79 21.79
N PRO A 680 -9.46 -20.17 21.45
CA PRO A 680 -8.40 -19.23 21.05
C PRO A 680 -8.79 -18.28 19.91
N TYR A 681 -9.60 -18.74 18.97
CA TYR A 681 -10.03 -17.96 17.81
C TYR A 681 -11.38 -17.23 18.03
N TRP A 682 -11.87 -17.19 19.28
CA TRP A 682 -13.01 -16.36 19.62
C TRP A 682 -12.54 -14.93 19.89
N THR A 683 -13.22 -13.94 19.34
CA THR A 683 -12.86 -12.53 19.47
C THR A 683 -13.88 -11.82 20.39
N PRO A 684 -13.46 -11.06 21.42
CA PRO A 684 -14.36 -10.30 22.26
C PRO A 684 -15.07 -9.19 21.48
N THR A 685 -16.25 -8.79 21.93
CA THR A 685 -16.87 -7.55 21.48
C THR A 685 -16.01 -6.35 21.91
N ILE A 686 -16.19 -5.21 21.25
CA ILE A 686 -15.48 -3.97 21.64
C ILE A 686 -15.74 -3.62 23.10
N ASP A 687 -16.98 -3.80 23.60
CA ASP A 687 -17.35 -3.54 24.99
C ASP A 687 -16.68 -4.52 25.97
N GLU A 688 -16.56 -5.79 25.60
CA GLU A 688 -15.82 -6.80 26.38
C GLU A 688 -14.32 -6.48 26.40
N ALA A 689 -13.73 -6.17 25.24
CA ALA A 689 -12.32 -5.79 25.13
C ALA A 689 -12.00 -4.52 25.94
N GLU A 690 -12.92 -3.55 25.94
CA GLU A 690 -12.80 -2.34 26.77
C GLU A 690 -12.85 -2.66 28.27
N ALA A 691 -13.78 -3.52 28.68
CA ALA A 691 -13.91 -3.93 30.07
C ALA A 691 -12.69 -4.73 30.53
N ASP A 692 -12.21 -5.67 29.72
CA ASP A 692 -11.03 -6.50 30.01
C ASP A 692 -9.76 -5.66 30.07
N THR A 693 -9.54 -4.73 29.10
CA THR A 693 -8.43 -3.79 29.10
C THR A 693 -8.39 -2.96 30.39
N LYS A 694 -9.53 -2.48 30.89
CA LYS A 694 -9.64 -1.77 32.18
C LYS A 694 -9.32 -2.66 33.39
N ALA A 695 -9.62 -3.95 33.32
CA ALA A 695 -9.44 -4.91 34.42
C ALA A 695 -8.02 -5.50 34.49
N ILE A 696 -7.23 -5.46 33.41
CA ILE A 696 -5.86 -5.97 33.38
C ILE A 696 -4.99 -5.15 34.32
N THR A 697 -4.20 -5.85 35.15
CA THR A 697 -3.28 -5.23 36.11
C THR A 697 -1.83 -5.50 35.72
N ARG A 698 -0.90 -4.70 36.24
CA ARG A 698 0.55 -4.94 36.09
C ARG A 698 0.96 -6.36 36.52
N ASP A 699 0.38 -6.87 37.62
CA ASP A 699 0.68 -8.21 38.12
C ASP A 699 0.19 -9.32 37.17
N ASP A 700 -0.86 -9.07 36.38
CA ASP A 700 -1.27 -10.00 35.33
C ASP A 700 -0.20 -10.10 34.25
N LEU A 701 0.34 -8.96 33.78
CA LEU A 701 1.41 -8.91 32.78
C LEU A 701 2.67 -9.59 33.27
N VAL A 702 3.08 -9.33 34.52
CA VAL A 702 4.28 -9.95 35.13
C VAL A 702 4.09 -11.46 35.28
N ARG A 703 2.91 -11.94 35.68
CA ARG A 703 2.64 -13.39 35.76
C ARG A 703 2.67 -14.05 34.39
N PHE A 704 2.04 -13.42 33.40
CA PHE A 704 2.02 -13.89 32.01
C PHE A 704 3.45 -14.01 31.45
N TYR A 705 4.21 -12.94 31.55
CA TYR A 705 5.60 -12.91 31.12
C TYR A 705 6.44 -14.01 31.77
N ASN A 706 6.41 -14.15 33.11
CA ASN A 706 7.18 -15.15 33.81
C ASN A 706 6.81 -16.61 33.46
N THR A 707 5.62 -16.82 32.93
CA THR A 707 5.11 -18.15 32.54
C THR A 707 5.48 -18.49 31.10
N TYR A 708 5.30 -17.57 30.18
CA TYR A 708 5.30 -17.84 28.74
C TYR A 708 6.52 -17.32 27.98
N TYR A 709 7.18 -16.26 28.45
CA TYR A 709 8.41 -15.76 27.79
C TYR A 709 9.64 -16.55 28.23
N ARG A 710 10.06 -17.46 27.38
CA ARG A 710 11.11 -18.42 27.70
C ARG A 710 11.89 -18.85 26.45
N PRO A 711 13.21 -19.17 26.60
CA PRO A 711 14.07 -19.45 25.45
C PRO A 711 13.67 -20.74 24.70
N ASP A 712 13.15 -21.75 25.39
CA ASP A 712 12.83 -23.06 24.80
C ASP A 712 11.48 -23.08 24.05
N THR A 713 10.76 -21.96 24.02
CA THR A 713 9.57 -21.73 23.17
C THR A 713 9.79 -20.56 22.20
N THR A 714 11.05 -20.12 22.05
CA THR A 714 11.42 -18.99 21.19
C THR A 714 12.19 -19.49 19.99
N VAL A 715 11.82 -18.96 18.82
CA VAL A 715 12.53 -19.12 17.55
C VAL A 715 13.00 -17.76 17.09
N LEU A 716 14.24 -17.64 16.65
CA LEU A 716 14.80 -16.45 15.99
C LEU A 716 15.31 -16.86 14.61
N VAL A 717 14.93 -16.11 13.61
CA VAL A 717 15.40 -16.26 12.22
C VAL A 717 16.12 -14.99 11.81
N VAL A 718 17.34 -15.13 11.31
CA VAL A 718 18.19 -14.03 10.86
C VAL A 718 18.55 -14.24 9.39
N VAL A 719 18.26 -13.25 8.57
CA VAL A 719 18.59 -13.24 7.14
C VAL A 719 19.30 -11.93 6.80
N GLY A 720 20.43 -12.01 6.11
CA GLY A 720 21.13 -10.80 5.68
C GLY A 720 22.64 -10.95 5.56
N ASP A 721 23.35 -9.82 5.55
CA ASP A 721 24.79 -9.74 5.39
C ASP A 721 25.52 -10.10 6.70
N VAL A 722 25.41 -11.36 7.07
CA VAL A 722 26.07 -11.96 8.22
C VAL A 722 26.65 -13.31 7.85
N LYS A 723 27.74 -13.71 8.53
CA LYS A 723 28.22 -15.09 8.47
C LYS A 723 27.51 -15.92 9.52
N THR A 724 27.00 -17.07 9.16
CA THR A 724 26.24 -17.97 10.04
C THR A 724 26.93 -18.23 11.39
N ALA A 725 28.23 -18.53 11.38
CA ALA A 725 28.97 -18.80 12.60
C ALA A 725 29.11 -17.58 13.53
N ASP A 726 29.26 -16.37 12.92
CA ASP A 726 29.38 -15.12 13.68
C ASP A 726 28.03 -14.69 14.24
N ALA A 727 26.96 -14.82 13.46
CA ALA A 727 25.59 -14.55 13.91
C ALA A 727 25.19 -15.48 15.07
N ALA A 728 25.40 -16.78 14.92
CA ALA A 728 25.11 -17.74 15.98
C ALA A 728 25.87 -17.43 17.29
N LYS A 729 27.14 -17.06 17.19
CA LYS A 729 27.95 -16.64 18.33
C LYS A 729 27.46 -15.37 19.01
N GLN A 730 27.06 -14.36 18.23
CA GLN A 730 26.49 -13.11 18.76
C GLN A 730 25.15 -13.37 19.45
N ILE A 731 24.27 -14.20 18.85
CA ILE A 731 23.01 -14.61 19.45
C ILE A 731 23.23 -15.39 20.73
N GLU A 732 24.19 -16.33 20.76
CA GLU A 732 24.55 -17.06 21.98
C GLU A 732 25.06 -16.11 23.06
N ALA A 733 25.86 -15.11 22.71
CA ALA A 733 26.34 -14.11 23.68
C ALA A 733 25.18 -13.26 24.25
N ALA A 734 24.19 -12.90 23.47
CA ALA A 734 23.04 -12.08 23.88
C ALA A 734 22.00 -12.90 24.68
N PHE A 735 21.68 -14.10 24.22
CA PHE A 735 20.56 -14.89 24.73
C PHE A 735 20.97 -16.13 25.55
N GLY A 736 22.22 -16.60 25.49
CA GLY A 736 22.66 -17.82 26.17
C GLY A 736 22.49 -17.79 27.68
N GLY A 737 22.53 -16.59 28.28
CA GLY A 737 22.22 -16.36 29.69
C GLY A 737 20.73 -16.26 30.04
N TRP A 738 19.81 -16.41 29.05
CA TRP A 738 18.38 -16.43 29.32
C TRP A 738 18.00 -17.76 29.98
N ALA A 739 17.58 -17.68 31.25
CA ALA A 739 17.34 -18.87 32.06
C ALA A 739 16.13 -19.66 31.55
N LYS A 740 16.32 -20.95 31.35
CA LYS A 740 15.23 -21.87 31.05
C LYS A 740 14.50 -22.25 32.35
N PRO A 741 13.19 -21.93 32.48
CA PRO A 741 12.40 -22.40 33.62
C PRO A 741 12.34 -23.94 33.70
N SER A 742 12.26 -24.49 34.92
CA SER A 742 12.37 -25.95 35.18
C SER A 742 11.21 -26.77 34.60
N ALA A 743 10.02 -26.19 34.44
CA ALA A 743 8.86 -26.85 33.86
C ALA A 743 8.25 -25.98 32.75
N PRO A 744 8.03 -26.48 31.53
CA PRO A 744 7.27 -25.76 30.51
C PRO A 744 5.79 -25.66 30.94
N PRO A 745 5.06 -24.60 30.52
CA PRO A 745 3.61 -24.61 30.61
C PRO A 745 3.06 -25.80 29.82
N ALA A 746 1.90 -26.31 30.23
CA ALA A 746 1.24 -27.36 29.49
C ALA A 746 1.01 -26.86 28.03
N PRO A 747 1.29 -27.69 27.01
CA PRO A 747 1.00 -27.34 25.66
C PRO A 747 -0.52 -27.00 25.53
N PHE A 748 -0.83 -25.86 24.95
CA PHE A 748 -2.22 -25.55 24.66
C PHE A 748 -2.67 -26.41 23.47
N VAL A 749 -3.79 -27.11 23.64
CA VAL A 749 -4.43 -27.86 22.56
C VAL A 749 -5.59 -27.04 22.05
N ILE A 750 -5.51 -26.58 20.81
CA ILE A 750 -6.60 -25.85 20.17
C ILE A 750 -7.74 -26.83 19.90
N PRO A 751 -8.91 -26.63 20.53
CA PRO A 751 -10.04 -27.57 20.39
C PRO A 751 -10.58 -27.56 18.95
N ASP A 752 -11.05 -28.71 18.47
CA ASP A 752 -11.80 -28.75 17.23
C ASP A 752 -13.25 -28.30 17.47
N VAL A 753 -13.71 -27.36 16.66
CA VAL A 753 -15.10 -26.93 16.64
C VAL A 753 -15.77 -27.53 15.40
N PRO A 754 -16.81 -28.39 15.56
CA PRO A 754 -17.49 -28.95 14.39
C PRO A 754 -18.22 -27.86 13.60
N ALA A 755 -18.22 -27.99 12.28
CA ALA A 755 -18.99 -27.11 11.44
C ALA A 755 -20.50 -27.20 11.79
N PRO A 756 -21.25 -26.07 11.68
CA PRO A 756 -22.67 -26.07 11.98
C PRO A 756 -23.42 -27.04 11.07
N THR A 757 -24.29 -27.88 11.67
CA THR A 757 -25.11 -28.86 10.95
C THR A 757 -26.34 -28.22 10.29
N LYS A 758 -26.70 -27.01 10.69
CA LYS A 758 -27.81 -26.22 10.13
C LYS A 758 -27.30 -24.80 9.87
N THR A 759 -27.82 -24.17 8.83
CA THR A 759 -27.57 -22.74 8.59
C THR A 759 -28.30 -21.94 9.67
N PRO A 760 -27.60 -21.17 10.51
CA PRO A 760 -28.24 -20.24 11.43
C PRO A 760 -29.00 -19.14 10.67
N ALA A 761 -29.94 -18.47 11.36
CA ALA A 761 -30.49 -17.23 10.83
C ALA A 761 -29.39 -16.20 10.63
N PRO A 762 -29.43 -15.37 9.57
CA PRO A 762 -28.47 -14.30 9.38
C PRO A 762 -28.40 -13.38 10.58
N GLN A 763 -27.21 -13.02 11.02
CA GLN A 763 -27.00 -11.98 12.03
C GLN A 763 -26.83 -10.64 11.31
N VAL A 764 -27.68 -9.67 11.67
CA VAL A 764 -27.64 -8.33 11.07
C VAL A 764 -27.15 -7.34 12.11
N ILE A 765 -26.07 -6.61 11.77
CA ILE A 765 -25.51 -5.51 12.55
C ILE A 765 -25.85 -4.23 11.81
N VAL A 766 -26.74 -3.44 12.40
CA VAL A 766 -27.20 -2.20 11.77
C VAL A 766 -26.23 -1.08 12.13
N LEU A 767 -25.56 -0.54 11.12
CA LEU A 767 -24.68 0.62 11.19
C LEU A 767 -25.31 1.72 10.29
N PRO A 768 -26.10 2.63 10.85
CA PRO A 768 -26.95 3.54 10.07
C PRO A 768 -26.18 4.41 9.07
N ASP A 769 -24.93 4.73 9.40
CA ASP A 769 -24.08 5.65 8.65
C ASP A 769 -23.05 4.93 7.76
N ALA A 770 -23.06 3.57 7.71
CA ALA A 770 -22.16 2.82 6.88
C ALA A 770 -22.50 3.00 5.40
N PRO A 771 -21.54 3.48 4.56
CA PRO A 771 -21.76 3.70 3.13
C PRO A 771 -21.93 2.38 2.36
N GLN A 772 -21.44 1.28 2.92
CA GLN A 772 -21.45 -0.05 2.33
C GLN A 772 -22.01 -1.10 3.31
N THR A 773 -22.39 -2.25 2.77
CA THR A 773 -22.72 -3.44 3.54
C THR A 773 -21.62 -4.47 3.37
N SER A 774 -21.04 -4.90 4.48
CA SER A 774 -20.12 -6.03 4.54
C SER A 774 -20.91 -7.31 4.77
N LEU A 775 -20.77 -8.26 3.86
CA LEU A 775 -21.36 -9.60 3.96
C LEU A 775 -20.24 -10.59 4.23
N LEU A 776 -20.31 -11.29 5.35
CA LEU A 776 -19.35 -12.33 5.70
C LEU A 776 -20.08 -13.67 5.85
N PHE A 777 -19.80 -14.59 4.95
CA PHE A 777 -20.37 -15.93 4.95
C PHE A 777 -19.28 -16.98 5.19
N GLY A 778 -19.50 -17.90 6.13
CA GLY A 778 -18.55 -18.98 6.29
C GLY A 778 -18.86 -19.95 7.43
N TYR A 779 -17.90 -20.79 7.75
CA TYR A 779 -17.96 -21.84 8.75
C TYR A 779 -16.54 -22.28 9.13
N ASN A 780 -16.40 -23.00 10.26
CA ASN A 780 -15.14 -23.67 10.56
C ASN A 780 -14.82 -24.67 9.43
N GLY A 781 -13.73 -24.41 8.70
CA GLY A 781 -13.35 -25.14 7.50
C GLY A 781 -12.88 -26.57 7.79
N GLY A 782 -12.30 -26.79 8.96
CA GLY A 782 -11.69 -28.07 9.35
C GLY A 782 -10.32 -28.32 8.68
N LEU A 783 -9.74 -27.32 8.02
CA LEU A 783 -8.40 -27.42 7.44
C LEU A 783 -7.35 -27.01 8.47
N ARG A 784 -6.31 -27.81 8.63
CA ARG A 784 -5.10 -27.48 9.40
C ARG A 784 -3.92 -27.34 8.43
N ARG A 785 -2.88 -26.59 8.82
CA ARG A 785 -1.67 -26.47 7.99
C ARG A 785 -1.01 -27.82 7.71
N SER A 786 -1.11 -28.74 8.66
CA SER A 786 -0.59 -30.13 8.57
C SER A 786 -1.51 -31.08 7.78
N SER A 787 -2.67 -30.64 7.29
CA SER A 787 -3.59 -31.50 6.54
C SER A 787 -2.96 -31.96 5.23
N PRO A 788 -3.07 -33.27 4.86
CA PRO A 788 -2.47 -33.81 3.62
C PRO A 788 -2.99 -33.14 2.36
N ASP A 789 -4.24 -32.70 2.41
CA ASP A 789 -4.94 -32.05 1.29
C ASP A 789 -4.87 -30.51 1.33
N PHE A 790 -3.95 -29.93 2.12
CA PHE A 790 -3.77 -28.50 2.27
C PHE A 790 -3.61 -27.79 0.91
N TYR A 791 -2.71 -28.26 0.05
CA TYR A 791 -2.44 -27.63 -1.25
C TYR A 791 -3.63 -27.73 -2.21
N ALA A 792 -4.33 -28.86 -2.21
CA ALA A 792 -5.55 -29.01 -3.01
C ALA A 792 -6.68 -28.09 -2.53
N ALA A 793 -6.79 -27.90 -1.21
CA ALA A 793 -7.76 -26.98 -0.61
C ALA A 793 -7.43 -25.51 -0.91
N GLN A 794 -6.15 -25.14 -0.94
CA GLN A 794 -5.72 -23.78 -1.32
C GLN A 794 -6.01 -23.50 -2.80
N ILE A 795 -5.76 -24.47 -3.71
CA ILE A 795 -6.13 -24.36 -5.13
C ILE A 795 -7.65 -24.18 -5.28
N MET A 796 -8.44 -24.96 -4.56
CA MET A 796 -9.90 -24.83 -4.54
C MET A 796 -10.36 -23.43 -4.10
N ALA A 797 -9.80 -22.92 -3.00
CA ALA A 797 -10.15 -21.61 -2.44
C ALA A 797 -9.77 -20.47 -3.41
N TYR A 798 -8.59 -20.57 -4.04
CA TYR A 798 -8.15 -19.63 -5.06
C TYR A 798 -9.09 -19.57 -6.27
N ILE A 799 -9.46 -20.71 -6.83
CA ILE A 799 -10.40 -20.77 -7.98
C ILE A 799 -11.75 -20.16 -7.61
N LEU A 800 -12.22 -20.36 -6.36
CA LEU A 800 -13.49 -19.81 -5.92
C LEU A 800 -13.45 -18.28 -5.79
N GLY A 801 -12.47 -17.74 -5.06
CA GLY A 801 -12.45 -16.33 -4.71
C GLY A 801 -11.07 -15.82 -4.23
N GLY A 802 -9.98 -16.48 -4.56
CA GLY A 802 -8.63 -16.07 -4.15
C GLY A 802 -8.10 -14.83 -4.85
N ASP A 803 -8.82 -14.37 -5.87
CA ASP A 803 -8.47 -13.18 -6.65
C ASP A 803 -9.74 -12.49 -7.13
N THR A 804 -9.72 -11.16 -7.09
CA THR A 804 -10.88 -10.32 -7.41
C THR A 804 -11.26 -10.36 -8.90
N PHE A 805 -10.32 -10.60 -9.81
CA PHE A 805 -10.55 -10.57 -11.26
C PHE A 805 -10.58 -11.96 -11.90
N GLY A 806 -9.73 -12.88 -11.48
CA GLY A 806 -9.56 -14.21 -12.08
C GLY A 806 -10.50 -15.28 -11.51
N SER A 807 -10.95 -15.11 -10.27
CA SER A 807 -11.77 -16.10 -9.58
C SER A 807 -13.22 -16.16 -10.06
N ARG A 808 -13.92 -17.24 -9.74
CA ARG A 808 -15.34 -17.39 -10.09
C ARG A 808 -16.24 -16.35 -9.45
N LEU A 809 -16.00 -16.02 -8.18
CA LEU A 809 -16.74 -14.98 -7.47
C LEU A 809 -16.47 -13.59 -8.06
N GLY A 810 -15.20 -13.25 -8.28
CA GLY A 810 -14.78 -11.99 -8.86
C GLY A 810 -15.39 -11.76 -10.24
N LYS A 811 -15.16 -12.67 -11.16
CA LYS A 811 -15.73 -12.61 -12.52
C LYS A 811 -17.24 -12.45 -12.53
N THR A 812 -17.96 -13.19 -11.67
CA THR A 812 -19.41 -13.18 -11.75
C THR A 812 -20.04 -12.05 -10.97
N ILE A 813 -19.59 -11.78 -9.73
CA ILE A 813 -20.26 -10.80 -8.84
C ILE A 813 -19.79 -9.37 -9.16
N ARG A 814 -18.48 -9.19 -9.36
CA ARG A 814 -17.89 -7.89 -9.66
C ARG A 814 -17.95 -7.55 -11.16
N ASP A 815 -17.23 -8.30 -12.00
CA ASP A 815 -17.02 -7.90 -13.39
C ASP A 815 -18.28 -8.00 -14.24
N GLN A 816 -19.00 -9.12 -14.15
CA GLN A 816 -20.19 -9.36 -15.00
C GLN A 816 -21.46 -8.69 -14.48
N ASN A 817 -21.57 -8.47 -13.18
CA ASN A 817 -22.80 -7.96 -12.57
C ASN A 817 -22.64 -6.65 -11.81
N GLY A 818 -21.42 -6.14 -11.54
CA GLY A 818 -21.17 -4.87 -10.86
C GLY A 818 -21.82 -4.78 -9.46
N LEU A 819 -21.93 -5.92 -8.75
CA LEU A 819 -22.68 -5.97 -7.48
C LEU A 819 -21.82 -5.78 -6.26
N ALA A 820 -20.52 -5.98 -6.37
CA ALA A 820 -19.58 -5.81 -5.28
C ALA A 820 -18.30 -5.18 -5.83
N TYR A 821 -17.67 -4.31 -5.07
CA TYR A 821 -16.39 -3.79 -5.47
C TYR A 821 -15.24 -4.66 -4.95
N SER A 822 -15.44 -5.34 -3.82
CA SER A 822 -14.52 -6.35 -3.31
C SER A 822 -15.25 -7.66 -3.05
N VAL A 823 -14.66 -8.77 -3.48
CA VAL A 823 -15.12 -10.12 -3.20
C VAL A 823 -13.94 -11.05 -3.08
N SER A 824 -13.89 -11.81 -2.00
CA SER A 824 -12.82 -12.78 -1.76
C SER A 824 -13.35 -14.04 -1.10
N ALA A 825 -12.63 -15.16 -1.27
CA ALA A 825 -12.84 -16.40 -0.54
C ALA A 825 -11.50 -16.94 -0.04
N SER A 826 -11.47 -17.38 1.21
CA SER A 826 -10.31 -18.02 1.80
C SER A 826 -10.69 -19.29 2.58
N LEU A 827 -9.72 -20.16 2.74
CA LEU A 827 -9.81 -21.33 3.62
C LEU A 827 -8.49 -21.42 4.38
N ASP A 828 -8.54 -21.00 5.64
CA ASP A 828 -7.33 -20.92 6.46
C ASP A 828 -6.94 -22.29 7.01
N GLY A 829 -5.64 -22.55 6.99
CA GLY A 829 -5.01 -23.69 7.66
C GLY A 829 -4.00 -23.20 8.68
N ARG A 830 -4.36 -23.27 9.96
CA ARG A 830 -3.53 -22.88 11.11
C ARG A 830 -3.11 -24.10 11.91
N HIS A 831 -2.54 -23.94 13.11
CA HIS A 831 -2.36 -25.07 14.06
C HIS A 831 -3.69 -25.70 14.45
N GLY A 832 -4.72 -24.89 14.72
CA GLY A 832 -6.11 -25.29 14.77
C GLY A 832 -6.79 -25.32 13.40
N SER A 833 -8.05 -25.75 13.37
CA SER A 833 -8.84 -25.66 12.16
C SER A 833 -9.33 -24.23 11.92
N GLY A 834 -8.87 -23.61 10.82
CA GLY A 834 -9.24 -22.26 10.44
C GLY A 834 -10.60 -22.16 9.75
N PRO A 835 -11.12 -20.94 9.58
CA PRO A 835 -12.38 -20.72 8.90
C PRO A 835 -12.27 -20.90 7.38
N PHE A 836 -13.36 -21.35 6.77
CA PHE A 836 -13.69 -21.02 5.40
C PHE A 836 -14.54 -19.75 5.45
N GLN A 837 -14.17 -18.74 4.70
CA GLN A 837 -14.92 -17.48 4.65
C GLN A 837 -15.01 -16.92 3.23
N ILE A 838 -16.12 -16.24 2.95
CA ILE A 838 -16.32 -15.39 1.77
C ILE A 838 -16.70 -14.02 2.28
N PHE A 839 -15.93 -13.02 1.86
CA PHE A 839 -16.22 -11.60 2.11
C PHE A 839 -16.79 -10.95 0.85
N LEU A 840 -17.77 -10.06 1.03
CA LEU A 840 -18.37 -9.25 -0.03
C LEU A 840 -18.58 -7.82 0.50
N GLY A 841 -17.91 -6.84 -0.09
CA GLY A 841 -18.21 -5.42 0.10
C GLY A 841 -19.19 -4.96 -0.99
N THR A 842 -20.41 -4.57 -0.62
CA THR A 842 -21.47 -4.28 -1.59
C THR A 842 -22.38 -3.13 -1.15
N ASN A 843 -23.06 -2.52 -2.11
CA ASN A 843 -24.14 -1.60 -1.78
C ASN A 843 -25.31 -2.37 -1.14
N PRO A 844 -25.99 -1.84 -0.10
CA PRO A 844 -27.13 -2.50 0.56
C PRO A 844 -28.21 -3.03 -0.41
N LYS A 845 -28.50 -2.31 -1.48
CA LYS A 845 -29.47 -2.70 -2.51
C LYS A 845 -29.06 -3.96 -3.29
N ASN A 846 -27.79 -4.22 -3.39
CA ASN A 846 -27.23 -5.34 -4.16
C ASN A 846 -27.01 -6.59 -3.29
N ALA A 847 -27.02 -6.47 -1.96
CA ALA A 847 -26.63 -7.50 -1.02
C ALA A 847 -27.37 -8.84 -1.26
N THR A 848 -28.70 -8.81 -1.40
CA THR A 848 -29.51 -10.02 -1.64
C THR A 848 -29.13 -10.72 -2.96
N ARG A 849 -28.90 -9.96 -4.02
CA ARG A 849 -28.54 -10.51 -5.34
C ARG A 849 -27.11 -11.06 -5.33
N ALA A 850 -26.17 -10.34 -4.75
CA ALA A 850 -24.78 -10.80 -4.60
C ALA A 850 -24.70 -12.09 -3.80
N LEU A 851 -25.42 -12.19 -2.68
CA LEU A 851 -25.52 -13.39 -1.86
C LEU A 851 -26.14 -14.58 -2.62
N GLY A 852 -27.16 -14.32 -3.43
CA GLY A 852 -27.80 -15.35 -4.28
C GLY A 852 -26.79 -15.91 -5.30
N LEU A 853 -26.05 -15.06 -5.99
CA LEU A 853 -25.01 -15.49 -6.94
C LEU A 853 -23.87 -16.21 -6.25
N MET A 854 -23.39 -15.74 -5.11
CA MET A 854 -22.37 -16.43 -4.31
C MET A 854 -22.75 -17.87 -4.03
N ARG A 855 -23.96 -18.10 -3.49
CA ARG A 855 -24.46 -19.45 -3.20
C ARG A 855 -24.60 -20.32 -4.45
N GLN A 856 -25.04 -19.72 -5.55
CA GLN A 856 -25.17 -20.41 -6.84
C GLN A 856 -23.78 -20.85 -7.37
N ILE A 857 -22.78 -19.99 -7.32
CA ILE A 857 -21.40 -20.30 -7.75
C ILE A 857 -20.82 -21.43 -6.91
N MET A 858 -20.95 -21.35 -5.57
CA MET A 858 -20.51 -22.42 -4.68
C MET A 858 -21.21 -23.76 -5.02
N ALA A 859 -22.53 -23.75 -5.24
CA ALA A 859 -23.30 -24.94 -5.57
C ALA A 859 -22.88 -25.52 -6.93
N GLN A 860 -22.67 -24.67 -7.94
CA GLN A 860 -22.19 -25.09 -9.26
C GLN A 860 -20.79 -25.70 -9.19
N MET A 861 -19.87 -25.07 -8.43
CA MET A 861 -18.51 -25.59 -8.24
C MET A 861 -18.55 -26.97 -7.55
N ARG A 862 -19.39 -27.13 -6.55
CA ARG A 862 -19.56 -28.43 -5.88
C ARG A 862 -20.15 -29.50 -6.79
N GLN A 863 -21.14 -29.15 -7.64
CA GLN A 863 -21.87 -30.07 -8.49
C GLN A 863 -21.06 -30.49 -9.75
N TYR A 864 -20.42 -29.53 -10.40
CA TYR A 864 -19.77 -29.71 -11.68
C TYR A 864 -18.24 -29.73 -11.63
N GLY A 865 -17.66 -29.40 -10.47
CA GLY A 865 -16.21 -29.28 -10.28
C GLY A 865 -15.61 -28.04 -10.92
N VAL A 866 -14.34 -28.14 -11.22
CA VAL A 866 -13.50 -27.12 -11.87
C VAL A 866 -12.85 -27.71 -13.11
N THR A 867 -12.47 -26.86 -14.05
CA THR A 867 -11.78 -27.26 -15.28
C THR A 867 -10.29 -27.46 -15.06
N ASP A 868 -9.62 -28.21 -15.95
CA ASP A 868 -8.16 -28.34 -15.93
C ASP A 868 -7.46 -27.00 -16.16
N ASP A 869 -8.06 -26.11 -16.95
CA ASP A 869 -7.54 -24.74 -17.15
C ASP A 869 -7.58 -23.92 -15.87
N GLU A 870 -8.69 -23.95 -15.11
CA GLU A 870 -8.78 -23.25 -13.81
C GLU A 870 -7.74 -23.78 -12.81
N ILE A 871 -7.52 -25.09 -12.77
CA ILE A 871 -6.49 -25.71 -11.93
C ILE A 871 -5.09 -25.27 -12.38
N SER A 872 -4.85 -25.23 -13.68
CA SER A 872 -3.56 -24.82 -14.23
C SER A 872 -3.26 -23.34 -13.92
N GLN A 873 -4.25 -22.46 -14.09
CA GLN A 873 -4.14 -21.05 -13.76
C GLN A 873 -3.91 -20.82 -12.25
N ALA A 874 -4.66 -21.51 -11.39
CA ALA A 874 -4.47 -21.44 -9.94
C ALA A 874 -3.07 -21.86 -9.50
N LYS A 875 -2.54 -22.97 -10.08
CA LYS A 875 -1.17 -23.42 -9.83
C LYS A 875 -0.14 -22.41 -10.31
N ALA A 876 -0.32 -21.89 -11.52
CA ALA A 876 0.58 -20.89 -12.10
C ALA A 876 0.65 -19.64 -11.21
N TYR A 877 -0.48 -19.14 -10.76
CA TYR A 877 -0.53 -18.02 -9.81
C TYR A 877 0.15 -18.35 -8.48
N LEU A 878 -0.30 -19.41 -7.78
CA LEU A 878 0.19 -19.77 -6.44
C LEU A 878 1.68 -20.13 -6.40
N THR A 879 2.26 -20.54 -7.53
CA THR A 879 3.70 -20.80 -7.65
C THR A 879 4.46 -19.60 -8.18
N GLY A 880 3.86 -18.80 -9.06
CA GLY A 880 4.48 -17.63 -9.67
C GLY A 880 4.58 -16.43 -8.73
N GLU A 881 3.58 -16.22 -7.85
CA GLU A 881 3.59 -15.14 -6.86
C GLU A 881 4.59 -15.37 -5.70
N TYR A 882 4.99 -16.61 -5.47
CA TYR A 882 5.82 -16.93 -4.31
C TYR A 882 7.25 -16.34 -4.34
N PRO A 883 7.95 -16.30 -5.49
CA PRO A 883 9.23 -15.58 -5.59
C PRO A 883 9.14 -14.11 -5.16
N LEU A 884 7.99 -13.45 -5.35
CA LEU A 884 7.77 -12.06 -4.95
C LEU A 884 7.86 -11.89 -3.42
N ARG A 885 7.43 -12.89 -2.66
CA ARG A 885 7.54 -12.91 -1.18
C ARG A 885 8.97 -13.12 -0.68
N LEU A 886 9.89 -13.48 -1.56
CA LEU A 886 11.30 -13.74 -1.25
C LEU A 886 12.21 -12.59 -1.71
N GLU A 887 11.63 -11.47 -2.08
CA GLU A 887 12.33 -10.30 -2.60
C GLU A 887 13.25 -9.66 -1.54
N THR A 888 12.79 -9.60 -0.29
CA THR A 888 13.49 -8.94 0.81
C THR A 888 14.06 -9.93 1.84
N ASN A 889 15.07 -9.51 2.61
CA ASN A 889 15.58 -10.29 3.75
C ASN A 889 14.48 -10.62 4.76
N ALA A 890 13.60 -9.67 5.06
CA ALA A 890 12.46 -9.87 5.98
C ALA A 890 11.45 -10.88 5.41
N GLY A 891 11.15 -10.82 4.12
CA GLY A 891 10.27 -11.77 3.45
C GLY A 891 10.79 -13.22 3.55
N VAL A 892 12.08 -13.40 3.30
CA VAL A 892 12.74 -14.71 3.45
C VAL A 892 12.71 -15.20 4.90
N ALA A 893 13.05 -14.31 5.84
CA ALA A 893 13.03 -14.64 7.26
C ALA A 893 11.64 -15.09 7.72
N GLY A 894 10.57 -14.41 7.28
CA GLY A 894 9.19 -14.81 7.56
C GLY A 894 8.81 -16.18 6.96
N GLN A 895 9.29 -16.50 5.74
CA GLN A 895 9.04 -17.83 5.16
C GLN A 895 9.78 -18.95 5.88
N LEU A 896 11.01 -18.72 6.35
CA LEU A 896 11.77 -19.66 7.15
C LEU A 896 11.15 -19.84 8.54
N GLU A 897 10.67 -18.76 9.13
CA GLU A 897 9.98 -18.76 10.42
C GLU A 897 8.69 -19.60 10.32
N ALA A 898 7.85 -19.36 9.32
CA ALA A 898 6.65 -20.16 9.07
C ALA A 898 6.98 -21.65 8.77
N ALA A 899 8.09 -21.92 8.08
CA ALA A 899 8.53 -23.29 7.81
C ALA A 899 8.94 -24.04 9.11
N GLU A 900 9.59 -23.36 10.04
CA GLU A 900 9.92 -23.91 11.37
C GLU A 900 8.66 -24.08 12.22
N ASP A 901 7.73 -23.11 12.19
CA ASP A 901 6.50 -23.14 12.97
C ASP A 901 5.61 -24.34 12.64
N TYR A 902 5.44 -24.59 11.36
CA TYR A 902 4.57 -25.66 10.88
C TYR A 902 5.29 -26.97 10.58
N ASP A 903 6.54 -27.15 11.02
CA ASP A 903 7.36 -28.35 10.78
C ASP A 903 7.49 -28.70 9.28
N LEU A 904 7.61 -27.72 8.40
CA LEU A 904 7.66 -27.95 6.95
C LEU A 904 9.06 -28.32 6.44
N GLY A 905 10.08 -28.11 7.28
CA GLY A 905 11.49 -28.26 6.94
C GLY A 905 12.07 -27.01 6.24
N LEU A 906 13.36 -26.73 6.50
CA LEU A 906 14.03 -25.53 6.00
C LEU A 906 14.20 -25.52 4.46
N ASP A 907 14.01 -26.64 3.79
CA ASP A 907 13.97 -26.77 2.34
C ASP A 907 12.59 -26.45 1.73
N TYR A 908 11.62 -26.04 2.58
CA TYR A 908 10.25 -25.76 2.15
C TYR A 908 10.16 -24.71 1.05
N ILE A 909 10.93 -23.63 1.17
CA ILE A 909 11.00 -22.57 0.15
C ILE A 909 11.27 -23.16 -1.23
N ALA A 910 12.24 -24.07 -1.31
CA ALA A 910 12.62 -24.74 -2.55
C ALA A 910 11.56 -25.72 -3.07
N ARG A 911 10.85 -26.40 -2.15
CA ARG A 911 9.87 -27.46 -2.51
C ARG A 911 8.47 -26.97 -2.76
N ARG A 912 8.11 -25.76 -2.31
CA ARG A 912 6.72 -25.27 -2.31
C ARG A 912 6.07 -25.34 -3.70
N ALA A 913 6.77 -24.88 -4.73
CA ALA A 913 6.24 -24.93 -6.10
C ALA A 913 5.97 -26.37 -6.57
N ALA A 914 6.86 -27.32 -6.26
CA ALA A 914 6.68 -28.72 -6.59
C ALA A 914 5.47 -29.34 -5.86
N LEU A 915 5.22 -28.93 -4.60
CA LEU A 915 4.07 -29.41 -3.82
C LEU A 915 2.73 -28.98 -4.45
N TYR A 916 2.61 -27.72 -4.91
CA TYR A 916 1.42 -27.27 -5.64
C TYR A 916 1.28 -27.96 -7.00
N ASN A 917 2.38 -28.08 -7.75
CA ASN A 917 2.37 -28.69 -9.08
C ASN A 917 2.01 -30.19 -9.04
N ALA A 918 2.36 -30.89 -7.96
CA ALA A 918 2.04 -32.32 -7.78
C ALA A 918 0.53 -32.57 -7.54
N VAL A 919 -0.25 -31.59 -7.11
CA VAL A 919 -1.69 -31.75 -6.86
C VAL A 919 -2.41 -32.16 -8.14
N THR A 920 -3.22 -33.20 -8.09
CA THR A 920 -4.01 -33.73 -9.22
C THR A 920 -5.42 -33.12 -9.28
N PRO A 921 -6.07 -33.09 -10.44
CA PRO A 921 -7.47 -32.67 -10.56
C PRO A 921 -8.42 -33.45 -9.63
N ALA A 922 -8.15 -34.72 -9.41
CA ALA A 922 -8.94 -35.57 -8.53
C ALA A 922 -8.84 -35.14 -7.05
N GLU A 923 -7.65 -34.68 -6.59
CA GLU A 923 -7.45 -34.15 -5.25
C GLU A 923 -8.16 -32.80 -5.08
N VAL A 924 -8.12 -31.92 -6.08
CA VAL A 924 -8.88 -30.66 -6.06
C VAL A 924 -10.39 -30.94 -5.99
N GLN A 925 -10.89 -31.90 -6.78
CA GLN A 925 -12.29 -32.32 -6.73
C GLN A 925 -12.66 -32.92 -5.36
N ALA A 926 -11.79 -33.68 -4.75
CA ALA A 926 -11.99 -34.20 -3.38
C ALA A 926 -12.03 -33.07 -2.33
N ALA A 927 -11.15 -32.07 -2.46
CA ALA A 927 -11.16 -30.90 -1.61
C ALA A 927 -12.47 -30.10 -1.74
N ILE A 928 -12.97 -29.89 -2.98
CA ILE A 928 -14.27 -29.26 -3.23
C ILE A 928 -15.39 -29.99 -2.49
N GLN A 929 -15.44 -31.32 -2.57
CA GLN A 929 -16.48 -32.12 -1.91
C GLN A 929 -16.35 -32.08 -0.39
N LYS A 930 -15.13 -32.00 0.15
CA LYS A 930 -14.86 -32.00 1.58
C LYS A 930 -15.13 -30.65 2.22
N TYR A 931 -14.62 -29.57 1.62
CA TYR A 931 -14.55 -28.26 2.24
C TYR A 931 -15.63 -27.28 1.78
N LEU A 932 -16.16 -27.38 0.56
CA LEU A 932 -17.16 -26.43 0.07
C LEU A 932 -18.58 -26.84 0.48
N ARG A 933 -19.25 -26.01 1.29
CA ARG A 933 -20.56 -26.30 1.90
C ARG A 933 -21.55 -25.17 1.62
N PRO A 934 -22.13 -25.04 0.43
CA PRO A 934 -22.94 -23.90 0.00
C PRO A 934 -24.25 -23.70 0.82
N GLY A 935 -24.75 -24.75 1.45
CA GLY A 935 -25.97 -24.73 2.25
C GLY A 935 -25.77 -24.70 3.77
N GLN A 936 -24.52 -24.56 4.22
CA GLN A 936 -24.19 -24.60 5.66
C GLN A 936 -23.21 -23.47 5.97
N GLY A 937 -23.58 -22.57 6.85
CA GLY A 937 -22.67 -21.47 7.22
C GLY A 937 -23.38 -20.37 7.99
N VAL A 938 -22.60 -19.62 8.71
CA VAL A 938 -23.02 -18.37 9.35
C VAL A 938 -22.99 -17.27 8.30
N LEU A 939 -23.98 -16.37 8.33
CA LEU A 939 -24.01 -15.17 7.52
C LEU A 939 -24.10 -13.96 8.46
N ILE A 940 -23.09 -13.10 8.40
CA ILE A 940 -23.09 -11.80 9.05
C ILE A 940 -23.34 -10.74 7.98
N ILE A 941 -24.22 -9.80 8.30
CA ILE A 941 -24.54 -8.65 7.46
C ILE A 941 -24.30 -7.40 8.32
N ALA A 942 -23.25 -6.66 8.07
CA ALA A 942 -22.97 -5.42 8.80
C ALA A 942 -23.05 -4.22 7.84
N GLY A 943 -23.81 -3.18 8.25
CA GLY A 943 -23.94 -1.99 7.42
C GLY A 943 -25.31 -1.33 7.54
N ALA A 944 -25.63 -0.43 6.58
CA ALA A 944 -26.92 0.25 6.57
C ALA A 944 -28.08 -0.75 6.46
N PRO A 945 -29.25 -0.44 7.09
CA PRO A 945 -30.41 -1.30 6.97
C PRO A 945 -30.84 -1.41 5.52
N ALA A 946 -31.13 -2.64 5.07
CA ALA A 946 -31.77 -2.84 3.77
C ALA A 946 -33.12 -2.11 3.75
N GLN A 947 -33.31 -1.17 2.82
CA GLN A 947 -34.58 -0.50 2.62
C GLN A 947 -35.60 -1.41 1.94
#